data_54b01bc37a844e4ebb632cc64e956d68
#
_entry.id   54b01bc37a844e4ebb632cc64e956d68
#
_cell.length_a   1.000
_cell.length_b   1.000
_cell.length_c   1.000
_cell.angle_alpha   90.00
_cell.angle_beta   90.00
_cell.angle_gamma   90.00
#
_symmetry.space_group_name_H-M   'P 1'
#
loop_
_entity.id
_entity.type
_entity.pdbx_description
1 polymer ?
#
loop_
_entity_poly.entity_id
_entity_poly.type
_entity_poly.pdbx_seq_one_letter_code
_entity_poly.pdbx_strand_id
1 'polypeptide(L)'
;VAYIDEAETEAGVGMTEEELHSSVRQSISDAIDYIDDEISPIRAESTKFYRGEPFGNEVPGRSQVVSRDVRDATMAVLPSMMRVFFGSSKPVEFVPQNADDVAMAEQATDYVSHILQVDNDGLEIFYSVFKDALMNRGGFVKWSWDDSMLINTHTFEGLDEGSLGLVLQEEGVEAVSVMGQPAPGIGEQQMMQLEAQGMPVPQVYDVEIKRSTKKNRVKIETMPPEEFFVDAAATSLDDCQICGHRTMATVSSLVALGYDREMLEEHLSDQVGFVDSQEYIARTSYPDTRSSLSDYERRRVLYVEAWTYVDYDGDGIAELRRICTIGDGYKIVNNEPASSIPFAVFNADPEPHVFFGSDLADLTKDIQRIKSATLRGMLDSLAFSLYPRTAVVEGMVDLDDVMNDEPGAIIRTRQPGMVTPFNVPFLGKEAFPMIAYLDQMKESRTGQTAASQGLDPDVLQSTTRAAVQATVKGAEQHLELMARLFANGFKRMMKGVLELVITHQDRERIVRLRDTWVPIDPRVWDSGMDCEANVGLGSGMTDEKLAVLSNVALQQKEILEKLGPSNPLVGLGQFRNTLAKMLEVAGFKDANQFFKPIPIDYEPPPPQGPPEPSMEDKMLQVQMADIQSRAQIEMQKLQLSAMKQQQLDERESARIAGDLAIREFQAEEKFQNDVELEVVKANLRDGL
;
A
#
# COMPACT_ATOMS: atom_id res chain seq x y z
N VAL A 1 21.18 34.13 31.05
CA VAL A 1 20.73 35.49 30.68
C VAL A 1 21.96 36.18 30.14
N ALA A 2 22.22 36.14 28.87
CA ALA A 2 23.22 36.92 28.18
C ALA A 2 22.50 38.15 27.62
N TYR A 3 23.01 39.30 27.96
CA TYR A 3 22.68 40.57 27.33
C TYR A 3 23.03 40.47 25.85
N ILE A 4 22.05 40.50 24.97
CA ILE A 4 22.23 40.75 23.55
C ILE A 4 22.19 42.26 23.43
N ASP A 5 23.35 42.84 23.11
CA ASP A 5 23.46 44.21 22.64
C ASP A 5 22.55 44.36 21.39
N GLU A 6 21.72 45.39 21.43
CA GLU A 6 20.98 45.87 20.25
C GLU A 6 22.04 46.46 19.26
N ALA A 7 22.82 45.61 18.60
CA ALA A 7 23.45 45.95 17.35
C ALA A 7 22.34 46.00 16.30
N GLU A 8 22.14 47.18 15.71
CA GLU A 8 21.34 47.36 14.49
C GLU A 8 21.70 46.23 13.51
N THR A 9 20.80 45.28 13.38
CA THR A 9 20.89 44.25 12.35
C THR A 9 20.71 44.99 11.04
N GLU A 10 21.84 45.26 10.33
CA GLU A 10 21.74 45.56 8.91
C GLU A 10 20.90 44.47 8.30
N ALA A 11 19.72 44.81 7.76
CA ALA A 11 18.90 43.91 7.03
C ALA A 11 19.77 43.22 5.97
N GLY A 12 20.00 41.93 6.11
CA GLY A 12 20.85 41.16 5.19
C GLY A 12 20.33 41.42 3.77
N VAL A 13 21.24 41.60 2.85
CA VAL A 13 20.90 41.66 1.42
C VAL A 13 20.41 40.26 1.08
N GLY A 14 19.09 40.09 0.86
CA GLY A 14 18.49 38.81 0.51
C GLY A 14 19.21 38.18 -0.70
N MET A 15 19.14 36.88 -0.82
CA MET A 15 19.76 36.10 -1.89
C MET A 15 19.31 36.61 -3.28
N THR A 16 20.24 36.83 -4.19
CA THR A 16 19.91 37.21 -5.58
C THR A 16 19.33 36.03 -6.33
N GLU A 17 18.52 36.26 -7.37
CA GLU A 17 17.93 35.21 -8.20
C GLU A 17 19.01 34.29 -8.84
N GLU A 18 20.18 34.85 -9.21
CA GLU A 18 21.27 34.06 -9.78
C GLU A 18 21.94 33.16 -8.74
N GLU A 19 22.13 33.64 -7.52
CA GLU A 19 22.66 32.86 -6.39
C GLU A 19 21.69 31.75 -5.99
N LEU A 20 20.39 32.06 -5.89
CA LEU A 20 19.36 31.09 -5.64
C LEU A 20 19.33 29.99 -6.71
N HIS A 21 19.34 30.40 -8.00
CA HIS A 21 19.35 29.44 -9.11
C HIS A 21 20.59 28.55 -9.08
N SER A 22 21.78 29.12 -8.82
CA SER A 22 23.03 28.34 -8.74
C SER A 22 22.99 27.33 -7.58
N SER A 23 22.58 27.78 -6.39
CA SER A 23 22.47 26.93 -5.19
C SER A 23 21.47 25.82 -5.37
N VAL A 24 20.24 26.13 -5.83
CA VAL A 24 19.17 25.16 -6.04
C VAL A 24 19.53 24.15 -7.13
N ARG A 25 20.11 24.63 -8.24
CA ARG A 25 20.56 23.74 -9.31
C ARG A 25 21.60 22.74 -8.81
N GLN A 26 22.58 23.18 -8.03
CA GLN A 26 23.62 22.33 -7.47
C GLN A 26 22.98 21.29 -6.54
N SER A 27 22.13 21.73 -5.61
CA SER A 27 21.47 20.83 -4.63
C SER A 27 20.57 19.79 -5.29
N ILE A 28 19.82 20.19 -6.34
CA ILE A 28 18.99 19.25 -7.11
C ILE A 28 19.87 18.24 -7.85
N SER A 29 20.96 18.71 -8.51
CA SER A 29 21.85 17.82 -9.26
C SER A 29 22.51 16.81 -8.33
N ASP A 30 23.09 17.26 -7.20
CA ASP A 30 23.76 16.38 -6.25
C ASP A 30 22.80 15.33 -5.66
N ALA A 31 21.57 15.73 -5.34
CA ALA A 31 20.56 14.81 -4.83
C ALA A 31 20.10 13.79 -5.89
N ILE A 32 19.94 14.21 -7.14
CA ILE A 32 19.57 13.32 -8.26
C ILE A 32 20.71 12.36 -8.58
N ASP A 33 21.96 12.85 -8.65
CA ASP A 33 23.15 12.04 -8.92
C ASP A 33 23.31 10.94 -7.85
N TYR A 34 23.06 11.26 -6.57
CA TYR A 34 23.03 10.26 -5.50
C TYR A 34 22.01 9.13 -5.75
N ILE A 35 20.80 9.50 -6.16
CA ILE A 35 19.75 8.49 -6.45
C ILE A 35 20.12 7.65 -7.66
N ASP A 36 20.58 8.28 -8.73
CA ASP A 36 20.84 7.60 -10.00
C ASP A 36 22.10 6.71 -9.94
N ASP A 37 23.13 7.10 -9.19
CA ASP A 37 24.38 6.35 -9.09
C ASP A 37 24.34 5.25 -8.01
N GLU A 38 23.74 5.51 -6.84
CA GLU A 38 23.82 4.59 -5.70
C GLU A 38 22.54 3.75 -5.53
N ILE A 39 21.36 4.34 -5.69
CA ILE A 39 20.09 3.68 -5.36
C ILE A 39 19.43 3.01 -6.57
N SER A 40 19.40 3.71 -7.71
CA SER A 40 18.74 3.25 -8.93
C SER A 40 19.26 1.88 -9.44
N PRO A 41 20.59 1.58 -9.42
CA PRO A 41 21.08 0.27 -9.82
C PRO A 41 20.55 -0.88 -8.95
N ILE A 42 20.43 -0.65 -7.63
CA ILE A 42 19.92 -1.65 -6.68
C ILE A 42 18.45 -1.93 -6.94
N ARG A 43 17.65 -0.89 -7.17
CA ARG A 43 16.22 -1.00 -7.49
C ARG A 43 15.99 -1.68 -8.84
N ALA A 44 16.81 -1.35 -9.83
CA ALA A 44 16.78 -2.00 -11.14
C ALA A 44 17.07 -3.50 -11.02
N GLU A 45 18.05 -3.89 -10.20
CA GLU A 45 18.34 -5.28 -9.91
C GLU A 45 17.15 -5.98 -9.24
N SER A 46 16.55 -5.36 -8.21
CA SER A 46 15.37 -5.90 -7.51
C SER A 46 14.22 -6.16 -8.47
N THR A 47 13.96 -5.24 -9.39
CA THR A 47 12.91 -5.35 -10.40
C THR A 47 13.17 -6.52 -11.35
N LYS A 48 14.42 -6.72 -11.80
CA LYS A 48 14.81 -7.88 -12.64
C LYS A 48 14.62 -9.20 -11.91
N PHE A 49 15.01 -9.27 -10.64
CA PHE A 49 14.78 -10.45 -9.80
C PHE A 49 13.30 -10.75 -9.60
N TYR A 50 12.49 -9.75 -9.33
CA TYR A 50 11.04 -9.89 -9.21
C TYR A 50 10.39 -10.43 -10.50
N ARG A 51 10.84 -9.97 -11.66
CA ARG A 51 10.37 -10.45 -12.96
C ARG A 51 10.89 -11.86 -13.29
N GLY A 52 11.95 -12.30 -12.66
CA GLY A 52 12.64 -13.55 -12.95
C GLY A 52 13.36 -13.47 -14.29
N GLU A 53 13.96 -12.33 -14.56
CA GLU A 53 14.80 -12.15 -15.75
C GLU A 53 16.08 -12.97 -15.65
N PRO A 54 16.67 -13.39 -16.78
CA PRO A 54 17.96 -14.10 -16.80
C PRO A 54 19.06 -13.27 -16.12
N PHE A 55 19.93 -13.95 -15.36
CA PHE A 55 21.04 -13.28 -14.66
C PHE A 55 22.23 -12.94 -15.58
N GLY A 56 22.21 -13.38 -16.85
CA GLY A 56 23.31 -13.21 -17.80
C GLY A 56 24.41 -14.26 -17.72
N ASN A 57 24.29 -15.23 -16.82
CA ASN A 57 25.21 -16.36 -16.68
C ASN A 57 24.67 -17.68 -17.28
N GLU A 58 23.58 -17.60 -18.03
CA GLU A 58 22.95 -18.72 -18.69
C GLU A 58 23.80 -19.21 -19.88
N VAL A 59 23.95 -20.53 -19.95
CA VAL A 59 24.73 -21.17 -21.03
C VAL A 59 23.75 -21.62 -22.11
N PRO A 60 23.93 -21.21 -23.40
CA PRO A 60 23.14 -21.71 -24.52
C PRO A 60 23.16 -23.24 -24.58
N GLY A 61 21.98 -23.84 -24.79
CA GLY A 61 21.81 -25.29 -24.85
C GLY A 61 21.74 -25.99 -23.49
N ARG A 62 21.74 -25.27 -22.39
CA ARG A 62 21.46 -25.74 -21.03
C ARG A 62 20.19 -25.11 -20.46
N SER A 63 19.78 -25.61 -19.30
CA SER A 63 18.60 -25.04 -18.60
C SER A 63 18.83 -23.57 -18.25
N GLN A 64 17.84 -22.73 -18.54
CA GLN A 64 17.84 -21.28 -18.26
C GLN A 64 16.76 -20.89 -17.25
N VAL A 65 16.25 -21.85 -16.49
CA VAL A 65 15.19 -21.61 -15.50
C VAL A 65 15.66 -20.65 -14.43
N VAL A 66 14.80 -19.67 -14.12
CA VAL A 66 14.98 -18.72 -13.01
C VAL A 66 13.84 -18.91 -12.02
N SER A 67 14.16 -19.11 -10.75
CA SER A 67 13.21 -19.09 -9.66
C SER A 67 12.69 -17.66 -9.45
N ARG A 68 11.50 -17.49 -8.85
CA ARG A 68 10.87 -16.17 -8.63
C ARG A 68 10.61 -15.91 -7.15
N ASP A 69 11.57 -16.26 -6.29
CA ASP A 69 11.41 -16.19 -4.84
C ASP A 69 11.13 -14.77 -4.32
N VAL A 70 11.72 -13.74 -4.94
CA VAL A 70 11.44 -12.33 -4.65
C VAL A 70 9.96 -12.00 -4.91
N ARG A 71 9.42 -12.45 -6.04
CA ARG A 71 8.01 -12.24 -6.37
C ARG A 71 7.09 -12.97 -5.40
N ASP A 72 7.40 -14.22 -5.10
CA ASP A 72 6.59 -15.05 -4.21
C ASP A 72 6.54 -14.45 -2.81
N ALA A 73 7.69 -13.97 -2.28
CA ALA A 73 7.77 -13.31 -0.99
C ALA A 73 6.97 -11.99 -0.97
N THR A 74 7.13 -11.14 -1.98
CA THR A 74 6.39 -9.87 -2.09
C THR A 74 4.87 -10.10 -2.15
N MET A 75 4.43 -11.05 -2.99
CA MET A 75 3.01 -11.36 -3.16
C MET A 75 2.40 -12.08 -1.96
N ALA A 76 3.20 -12.68 -1.09
CA ALA A 76 2.73 -13.27 0.16
C ALA A 76 2.46 -12.20 1.24
N VAL A 77 3.28 -11.14 1.31
CA VAL A 77 3.18 -10.07 2.31
C VAL A 77 2.13 -9.02 1.93
N LEU A 78 2.10 -8.60 0.67
CA LEU A 78 1.30 -7.49 0.18
C LEU A 78 -0.21 -7.58 0.52
N PRO A 79 -0.92 -8.71 0.33
CA PRO A 79 -2.33 -8.82 0.67
C PRO A 79 -2.61 -8.64 2.17
N SER A 80 -1.69 -9.11 3.02
CA SER A 80 -1.80 -8.95 4.47
C SER A 80 -1.65 -7.49 4.88
N MET A 81 -0.69 -6.77 4.29
CA MET A 81 -0.51 -5.34 4.50
C MET A 81 -1.74 -4.56 4.02
N MET A 82 -2.26 -4.85 2.82
CA MET A 82 -3.47 -4.20 2.30
C MET A 82 -4.67 -4.42 3.23
N ARG A 83 -4.81 -5.62 3.81
CA ARG A 83 -5.88 -5.92 4.77
C ARG A 83 -5.77 -5.10 6.04
N VAL A 84 -4.56 -4.86 6.54
CA VAL A 84 -4.34 -4.06 7.75
C VAL A 84 -4.86 -2.64 7.58
N PHE A 85 -4.53 -1.98 6.46
CA PHE A 85 -4.88 -0.58 6.25
C PHE A 85 -6.25 -0.36 5.61
N PHE A 86 -6.72 -1.28 4.78
CA PHE A 86 -7.99 -1.16 4.03
C PHE A 86 -9.04 -2.19 4.44
N GLY A 87 -8.78 -2.99 5.46
CA GLY A 87 -9.75 -3.93 6.03
C GLY A 87 -10.78 -3.27 6.93
N SER A 88 -10.51 -2.08 7.45
CA SER A 88 -11.43 -1.25 8.22
C SER A 88 -11.86 -0.01 7.43
N SER A 89 -13.01 0.56 7.79
CA SER A 89 -13.48 1.82 7.19
C SER A 89 -12.67 3.02 7.65
N LYS A 90 -11.94 2.91 8.76
CA LYS A 90 -11.14 3.97 9.37
C LYS A 90 -9.73 3.45 9.64
N PRO A 91 -8.83 3.55 8.66
CA PRO A 91 -7.44 3.12 8.84
C PRO A 91 -6.68 3.99 9.85
N VAL A 92 -7.11 5.24 10.01
CA VAL A 92 -6.53 6.23 10.91
C VAL A 92 -7.63 7.00 11.61
N GLU A 93 -7.42 7.38 12.87
CA GLU A 93 -8.32 8.22 13.64
C GLU A 93 -7.56 9.46 14.15
N PHE A 94 -8.17 10.63 13.99
CA PHE A 94 -7.66 11.84 14.61
C PHE A 94 -8.09 11.88 16.07
N VAL A 95 -7.16 12.19 16.94
CA VAL A 95 -7.36 12.23 18.39
C VAL A 95 -7.53 13.68 18.81
N PRO A 96 -8.63 14.02 19.50
CA PRO A 96 -8.86 15.38 20.00
C PRO A 96 -7.82 15.73 21.05
N GLN A 97 -7.32 16.96 21.02
CA GLN A 97 -6.44 17.48 22.08
C GLN A 97 -7.24 18.05 23.27
N ASN A 98 -8.45 18.52 23.02
CA ASN A 98 -9.34 19.10 24.03
C ASN A 98 -10.70 18.39 24.04
N ALA A 99 -11.43 18.52 25.15
CA ALA A 99 -12.74 17.89 25.28
C ALA A 99 -13.79 18.43 24.30
N ASP A 100 -13.65 19.66 23.84
CA ASP A 100 -14.57 20.31 22.91
C ASP A 100 -14.31 19.87 21.45
N ASP A 101 -13.15 19.30 21.15
CA ASP A 101 -12.72 18.92 19.79
C ASP A 101 -13.13 17.49 19.40
N VAL A 102 -13.77 16.74 20.30
CA VAL A 102 -14.10 15.31 20.04
C VAL A 102 -14.98 15.14 18.80
N ALA A 103 -16.01 15.96 18.65
CA ALA A 103 -16.90 15.89 17.50
C ALA A 103 -16.22 16.33 16.20
N MET A 104 -15.30 17.30 16.28
CA MET A 104 -14.52 17.79 15.14
C MET A 104 -13.48 16.75 14.70
N ALA A 105 -12.79 16.10 15.62
CA ALA A 105 -11.84 15.04 15.33
C ALA A 105 -12.51 13.82 14.66
N GLU A 106 -13.70 13.45 15.12
CA GLU A 106 -14.47 12.36 14.48
C GLU A 106 -14.92 12.77 13.06
N GLN A 107 -15.36 14.01 12.87
CA GLN A 107 -15.75 14.54 11.56
C GLN A 107 -14.55 14.65 10.61
N ALA A 108 -13.39 15.12 11.10
CA ALA A 108 -12.14 15.18 10.34
C ALA A 108 -11.69 13.78 9.92
N THR A 109 -11.76 12.79 10.82
CA THR A 109 -11.45 11.40 10.54
C THR A 109 -12.30 10.85 9.39
N ASP A 110 -13.61 11.04 9.47
CA ASP A 110 -14.52 10.54 8.45
C ASP A 110 -14.29 11.25 7.10
N TYR A 111 -14.05 12.56 7.12
CA TYR A 111 -13.83 13.34 5.90
C TYR A 111 -12.50 13.03 5.21
N VAL A 112 -11.40 12.99 5.95
CA VAL A 112 -10.08 12.66 5.37
C VAL A 112 -10.05 11.21 4.89
N SER A 113 -10.73 10.29 5.59
CA SER A 113 -10.92 8.91 5.11
C SER A 113 -11.74 8.86 3.81
N HIS A 114 -12.76 9.71 3.66
CA HIS A 114 -13.54 9.83 2.42
C HIS A 114 -12.67 10.36 1.26
N ILE A 115 -11.86 11.40 1.51
CA ILE A 115 -10.94 11.93 0.51
C ILE A 115 -9.99 10.83 0.01
N LEU A 116 -9.46 10.02 0.92
CA LEU A 116 -8.54 8.94 0.57
C LEU A 116 -9.23 7.83 -0.24
N GLN A 117 -10.38 7.35 0.26
CA GLN A 117 -11.01 6.13 -0.28
C GLN A 117 -11.90 6.39 -1.49
N VAL A 118 -12.56 7.55 -1.55
CA VAL A 118 -13.58 7.85 -2.58
C VAL A 118 -13.06 8.85 -3.61
N ASP A 119 -12.43 9.94 -3.15
CA ASP A 119 -11.95 10.98 -4.07
C ASP A 119 -10.66 10.58 -4.81
N ASN A 120 -9.83 9.71 -4.22
CA ASN A 120 -8.49 9.39 -4.72
C ASN A 120 -8.18 7.88 -4.92
N ASP A 121 -9.16 6.98 -4.86
CA ASP A 121 -8.93 5.53 -5.05
C ASP A 121 -7.77 4.97 -4.21
N GLY A 122 -7.77 5.26 -2.91
CA GLY A 122 -6.67 4.97 -2.00
C GLY A 122 -6.18 3.52 -2.02
N LEU A 123 -7.05 2.55 -2.34
CA LEU A 123 -6.67 1.14 -2.46
C LEU A 123 -5.62 0.92 -3.56
N GLU A 124 -5.80 1.52 -4.74
CA GLU A 124 -4.89 1.38 -5.88
C GLU A 124 -3.57 2.09 -5.62
N ILE A 125 -3.65 3.31 -5.07
CA ILE A 125 -2.47 4.10 -4.67
C ILE A 125 -1.60 3.27 -3.71
N PHE A 126 -2.17 2.80 -2.60
CA PHE A 126 -1.40 2.09 -1.59
C PHE A 126 -0.97 0.68 -1.99
N TYR A 127 -1.71 0.01 -2.89
CA TYR A 127 -1.22 -1.22 -3.50
C TYR A 127 0.11 -0.99 -4.21
N SER A 128 0.22 0.09 -4.98
CA SER A 128 1.44 0.46 -5.70
C SER A 128 2.56 0.86 -4.74
N VAL A 129 2.26 1.74 -3.77
CA VAL A 129 3.21 2.23 -2.77
C VAL A 129 3.78 1.10 -1.92
N PHE A 130 2.93 0.22 -1.38
CA PHE A 130 3.39 -0.90 -0.55
C PHE A 130 4.20 -1.91 -1.36
N LYS A 131 3.83 -2.12 -2.61
CA LYS A 131 4.60 -2.98 -3.50
C LYS A 131 5.98 -2.41 -3.78
N ASP A 132 6.08 -1.11 -4.06
CA ASP A 132 7.37 -0.44 -4.24
C ASP A 132 8.19 -0.45 -2.94
N ALA A 133 7.57 -0.21 -1.78
CA ALA A 133 8.24 -0.31 -0.48
C ALA A 133 8.83 -1.71 -0.19
N LEU A 134 8.15 -2.77 -0.66
CA LEU A 134 8.61 -4.15 -0.48
C LEU A 134 9.70 -4.57 -1.48
N MET A 135 9.87 -3.84 -2.60
CA MET A 135 10.74 -4.24 -3.70
C MET A 135 11.87 -3.25 -4.00
N ASN A 136 11.65 -1.96 -3.75
CA ASN A 136 12.46 -0.86 -4.25
C ASN A 136 12.99 0.05 -3.13
N ARG A 137 13.18 -0.48 -1.93
CA ARG A 137 13.71 0.25 -0.75
C ARG A 137 12.92 1.49 -0.35
N GLY A 138 11.71 1.65 -0.84
CA GLY A 138 10.83 2.75 -0.49
C GLY A 138 9.63 2.86 -1.41
N GLY A 139 8.49 3.16 -0.82
CA GLY A 139 7.28 3.59 -1.51
C GLY A 139 6.98 5.04 -1.16
N PHE A 140 6.59 5.83 -2.14
CA PHE A 140 6.45 7.27 -2.00
C PHE A 140 5.05 7.72 -2.34
N VAL A 141 4.49 8.60 -1.50
CA VAL A 141 3.20 9.25 -1.71
C VAL A 141 3.40 10.75 -1.64
N LYS A 142 2.79 11.45 -2.57
CA LYS A 142 2.69 12.91 -2.58
C LYS A 142 1.23 13.31 -2.44
N TRP A 143 0.97 14.38 -1.72
CA TRP A 143 -0.34 15.03 -1.70
C TRP A 143 -0.20 16.49 -2.09
N SER A 144 -1.20 17.00 -2.79
CA SER A 144 -1.23 18.36 -3.27
C SER A 144 -2.67 18.85 -3.39
N TRP A 145 -2.82 20.17 -3.40
CA TRP A 145 -4.10 20.79 -3.75
C TRP A 145 -4.20 20.90 -5.28
N ASP A 146 -5.21 20.26 -5.88
CA ASP A 146 -5.46 20.28 -7.33
C ASP A 146 -6.46 21.39 -7.64
N ASP A 147 -5.97 22.55 -8.06
CA ASP A 147 -6.73 23.69 -8.55
C ASP A 147 -6.79 23.78 -10.08
N SER A 148 -6.35 22.71 -10.75
CA SER A 148 -6.32 22.65 -12.21
C SER A 148 -7.72 22.86 -12.80
N MET A 149 -7.75 23.52 -13.98
CA MET A 149 -8.99 23.81 -14.70
C MET A 149 -9.53 22.55 -15.39
N LEU A 150 -10.76 22.18 -15.07
CA LEU A 150 -11.51 21.21 -15.83
C LEU A 150 -12.28 21.94 -16.92
N ILE A 151 -11.95 21.68 -18.18
CA ILE A 151 -12.60 22.28 -19.33
C ILE A 151 -13.58 21.28 -19.92
N ASN A 152 -14.87 21.59 -19.85
CA ASN A 152 -15.94 20.80 -20.46
C ASN A 152 -16.57 21.61 -21.59
N THR A 153 -16.76 20.99 -22.74
CA THR A 153 -17.50 21.58 -23.86
C THR A 153 -18.95 21.13 -23.82
N HIS A 154 -19.86 22.07 -23.81
CA HIS A 154 -21.31 21.82 -23.88
C HIS A 154 -21.89 22.50 -25.08
N THR A 155 -22.78 21.80 -25.80
CA THR A 155 -23.52 22.33 -26.96
C THR A 155 -24.98 22.51 -26.52
N PHE A 156 -25.49 23.71 -26.72
CA PHE A 156 -26.91 24.03 -26.51
C PHE A 156 -27.52 24.39 -27.84
N GLU A 157 -28.67 23.83 -28.14
CA GLU A 157 -29.41 24.09 -29.38
C GLU A 157 -30.70 24.83 -29.09
N GLY A 158 -31.03 25.86 -29.90
CA GLY A 158 -32.32 26.53 -29.86
C GLY A 158 -32.55 27.45 -28.66
N LEU A 159 -31.47 28.03 -28.09
CA LEU A 159 -31.60 29.01 -26.97
C LEU A 159 -32.20 30.32 -27.46
N ASP A 160 -33.12 30.90 -26.67
CA ASP A 160 -33.57 32.28 -26.84
C ASP A 160 -32.50 33.26 -26.33
N GLU A 161 -32.59 34.53 -26.72
CA GLU A 161 -31.61 35.57 -26.37
C GLU A 161 -31.46 35.75 -24.83
N GLY A 162 -32.57 35.57 -24.07
CA GLY A 162 -32.54 35.65 -22.60
C GLY A 162 -31.79 34.48 -21.98
N SER A 163 -32.02 33.23 -22.44
CA SER A 163 -31.33 32.05 -21.98
C SER A 163 -29.86 32.05 -22.39
N LEU A 164 -29.53 32.52 -23.61
CA LEU A 164 -28.18 32.76 -24.06
C LEU A 164 -27.40 33.69 -23.12
N GLY A 165 -28.04 34.82 -22.76
CA GLY A 165 -27.46 35.80 -21.82
C GLY A 165 -27.18 35.20 -20.46
N LEU A 166 -28.09 34.37 -19.94
CA LEU A 166 -27.88 33.67 -18.65
C LEU A 166 -26.71 32.68 -18.69
N VAL A 167 -26.61 31.88 -19.77
CA VAL A 167 -25.53 30.92 -19.93
C VAL A 167 -24.17 31.60 -20.06
N LEU A 168 -24.08 32.72 -20.78
CA LEU A 168 -22.84 33.47 -20.97
C LEU A 168 -22.46 34.33 -19.74
N GLN A 169 -23.36 34.56 -18.81
CA GLN A 169 -23.06 35.25 -17.53
C GLN A 169 -22.55 34.32 -16.43
N GLU A 170 -22.64 33.02 -16.63
CA GLU A 170 -22.03 32.07 -15.66
C GLU A 170 -20.51 32.26 -15.59
N GLU A 171 -19.95 32.23 -14.38
CA GLU A 171 -18.48 32.30 -14.19
C GLU A 171 -17.78 31.12 -14.87
N GLY A 172 -16.72 31.42 -15.61
CA GLY A 172 -15.89 30.40 -16.26
C GLY A 172 -16.47 29.83 -17.55
N VAL A 173 -17.50 30.48 -18.13
CA VAL A 173 -18.09 30.10 -19.42
C VAL A 173 -17.56 31.01 -20.54
N GLU A 174 -16.97 30.39 -21.56
CA GLU A 174 -16.53 31.06 -22.79
C GLU A 174 -17.30 30.50 -23.98
N ALA A 175 -17.84 31.37 -24.84
CA ALA A 175 -18.47 30.94 -26.06
C ALA A 175 -17.41 30.58 -27.12
N VAL A 176 -17.46 29.37 -27.64
CA VAL A 176 -16.60 28.90 -28.76
C VAL A 176 -17.22 29.26 -30.08
N SER A 177 -18.50 28.99 -30.25
CA SER A 177 -19.28 29.36 -31.44
C SER A 177 -20.70 29.72 -31.04
N VAL A 178 -21.26 30.75 -31.71
CA VAL A 178 -22.65 31.19 -31.57
C VAL A 178 -23.23 31.28 -32.95
N MET A 179 -24.19 30.42 -33.27
CA MET A 179 -24.87 30.40 -34.56
C MET A 179 -26.32 30.81 -34.34
N GLY A 180 -26.73 32.00 -34.81
CA GLY A 180 -28.12 32.46 -34.79
C GLY A 180 -28.89 31.87 -35.97
N GLN A 181 -30.06 31.29 -35.69
CA GLN A 181 -31.00 30.81 -36.69
C GLN A 181 -32.39 31.44 -36.48
N PRO A 182 -33.19 31.68 -37.52
CA PRO A 182 -34.57 32.12 -37.31
C PRO A 182 -35.36 31.11 -36.48
N ALA A 183 -36.19 31.57 -35.56
CA ALA A 183 -36.98 30.69 -34.71
C ALA A 183 -37.81 29.67 -35.53
N PRO A 184 -37.83 28.39 -35.14
CA PRO A 184 -38.56 27.36 -35.88
C PRO A 184 -40.06 27.69 -35.91
N GLY A 185 -40.64 27.74 -37.10
CA GLY A 185 -42.05 28.07 -37.34
C GLY A 185 -42.28 29.42 -38.04
N ILE A 186 -41.24 30.25 -38.25
CA ILE A 186 -41.35 31.50 -38.97
C ILE A 186 -41.00 31.21 -40.46
N GLY A 187 -42.01 31.32 -41.37
CA GLY A 187 -41.79 31.16 -42.79
C GLY A 187 -41.11 32.37 -43.42
N GLU A 188 -40.43 32.20 -44.56
CA GLU A 188 -39.73 33.28 -45.30
C GLU A 188 -40.59 34.52 -45.56
N GLN A 189 -41.90 34.35 -45.80
CA GLN A 189 -42.86 35.46 -46.03
C GLN A 189 -43.13 36.24 -44.74
N GLN A 190 -43.09 35.59 -43.59
CA GLN A 190 -43.26 36.26 -42.28
C GLN A 190 -41.98 37.00 -41.88
N MET A 191 -40.80 36.45 -42.17
CA MET A 191 -39.52 37.15 -41.96
C MET A 191 -39.45 38.44 -42.75
N MET A 192 -39.79 38.44 -44.06
CA MET A 192 -39.85 39.65 -44.88
C MET A 192 -40.87 40.68 -44.38
N GLN A 193 -42.00 40.26 -43.78
CA GLN A 193 -42.99 41.17 -43.21
C GLN A 193 -42.50 41.81 -41.92
N LEU A 194 -41.80 41.06 -41.07
CA LEU A 194 -41.23 41.59 -39.83
C LEU A 194 -40.11 42.60 -40.11
N GLU A 195 -39.22 42.28 -41.04
CA GLU A 195 -38.15 43.19 -41.51
C GLU A 195 -38.72 44.47 -42.17
N ALA A 196 -39.78 44.36 -42.98
CA ALA A 196 -40.46 45.50 -43.60
C ALA A 196 -41.15 46.39 -42.55
N GLN A 197 -41.51 45.85 -41.38
CA GLN A 197 -42.10 46.60 -40.24
C GLN A 197 -41.06 47.13 -39.25
N GLY A 198 -39.77 46.87 -39.46
CA GLY A 198 -38.68 47.26 -38.59
C GLY A 198 -38.67 46.50 -37.24
N MET A 199 -39.38 45.36 -37.18
CA MET A 199 -39.38 44.50 -35.97
C MET A 199 -38.23 43.47 -36.06
N PRO A 200 -37.51 43.22 -34.94
CA PRO A 200 -36.46 42.19 -34.94
C PRO A 200 -37.08 40.82 -35.16
N VAL A 201 -36.46 40.04 -36.05
CA VAL A 201 -36.86 38.64 -36.28
C VAL A 201 -36.44 37.81 -35.06
N PRO A 202 -37.37 37.07 -34.42
CA PRO A 202 -37.01 36.21 -33.32
C PRO A 202 -35.95 35.18 -33.77
N GLN A 203 -34.78 35.16 -33.08
CA GLN A 203 -33.68 34.25 -33.38
C GLN A 203 -33.56 33.23 -32.24
N VAL A 204 -33.18 32.03 -32.58
CA VAL A 204 -32.71 31.02 -31.67
C VAL A 204 -31.23 30.78 -31.95
N TYR A 205 -30.49 30.53 -30.94
CA TYR A 205 -29.05 30.42 -30.98
C TYR A 205 -28.62 28.99 -30.65
N ASP A 206 -27.81 28.41 -31.51
CA ASP A 206 -27.04 27.21 -31.24
C ASP A 206 -25.65 27.65 -30.74
N VAL A 207 -25.28 27.24 -29.55
CA VAL A 207 -24.10 27.75 -28.86
C VAL A 207 -23.26 26.59 -28.40
N GLU A 208 -22.00 26.61 -28.72
CA GLU A 208 -20.97 25.76 -28.14
C GLU A 208 -20.18 26.57 -27.13
N ILE A 209 -20.22 26.14 -25.87
CA ILE A 209 -19.51 26.81 -24.77
C ILE A 209 -18.43 25.90 -24.19
N LYS A 210 -17.34 26.51 -23.77
CA LYS A 210 -16.35 25.91 -22.88
C LYS A 210 -16.65 26.37 -21.46
N ARG A 211 -16.90 25.43 -20.57
CA ARG A 211 -17.04 25.68 -19.14
C ARG A 211 -15.76 25.28 -18.43
N SER A 212 -15.05 26.25 -17.88
CA SER A 212 -13.84 26.04 -17.08
C SER A 212 -14.21 26.06 -15.61
N THR A 213 -14.00 24.94 -14.94
CA THR A 213 -14.26 24.80 -13.49
C THR A 213 -12.96 24.37 -12.80
N LYS A 214 -12.58 25.06 -11.71
CA LYS A 214 -11.47 24.58 -10.87
C LYS A 214 -11.89 23.33 -10.13
N LYS A 215 -11.03 22.31 -10.10
CA LYS A 215 -11.30 21.05 -9.40
C LYS A 215 -11.35 21.24 -7.89
N ASN A 216 -10.49 22.08 -7.32
CA ASN A 216 -10.45 22.43 -5.89
C ASN A 216 -10.61 21.20 -4.98
N ARG A 217 -9.69 20.24 -5.11
CA ARG A 217 -9.70 19.01 -4.34
C ARG A 217 -8.29 18.58 -3.93
N VAL A 218 -8.21 17.81 -2.88
CA VAL A 218 -6.95 17.14 -2.53
C VAL A 218 -6.67 16.03 -3.52
N LYS A 219 -5.49 16.02 -4.10
CA LYS A 219 -4.95 14.95 -4.94
C LYS A 219 -3.90 14.21 -4.16
N ILE A 220 -4.06 12.90 -4.06
CA ILE A 220 -3.07 11.99 -3.49
C ILE A 220 -2.58 11.11 -4.64
N GLU A 221 -1.27 11.02 -4.81
CA GLU A 221 -0.69 10.23 -5.90
C GLU A 221 0.52 9.44 -5.42
N THR A 222 0.66 8.24 -5.98
CA THR A 222 1.89 7.44 -5.82
C THR A 222 2.95 7.98 -6.77
N MET A 223 4.18 8.03 -6.29
CA MET A 223 5.33 8.38 -7.13
C MET A 223 6.17 7.15 -7.41
N PRO A 224 6.55 6.91 -8.67
CA PRO A 224 7.59 5.95 -8.97
C PRO A 224 8.88 6.27 -8.19
N PRO A 225 9.56 5.27 -7.61
CA PRO A 225 10.75 5.53 -6.80
C PRO A 225 11.87 6.28 -7.52
N GLU A 226 11.97 6.14 -8.85
CA GLU A 226 12.90 6.88 -9.69
C GLU A 226 12.59 8.37 -9.83
N GLU A 227 11.36 8.78 -9.53
CA GLU A 227 10.93 10.17 -9.61
C GLU A 227 11.17 10.95 -8.31
N PHE A 228 11.37 10.24 -7.18
CA PHE A 228 11.67 10.86 -5.89
C PHE A 228 13.18 11.02 -5.71
N PHE A 229 13.60 12.19 -5.21
CA PHE A 229 14.99 12.45 -4.84
C PHE A 229 15.08 13.11 -3.47
N VAL A 230 16.21 12.89 -2.80
CA VAL A 230 16.53 13.44 -1.47
C VAL A 230 18.05 13.56 -1.37
N ASP A 231 18.53 14.47 -0.55
CA ASP A 231 19.97 14.63 -0.30
C ASP A 231 20.58 13.39 0.36
N ALA A 232 21.85 13.12 0.01
CA ALA A 232 22.56 11.92 0.47
C ALA A 232 22.80 11.89 1.99
N ALA A 233 22.77 13.03 2.66
CA ALA A 233 22.99 13.14 4.10
C ALA A 233 21.72 12.94 4.93
N ALA A 234 20.55 12.95 4.30
CA ALA A 234 19.27 12.81 5.00
C ALA A 234 19.12 11.43 5.64
N THR A 235 18.56 11.40 6.84
CA THR A 235 18.15 10.17 7.52
C THR A 235 16.63 10.02 7.55
N SER A 236 15.92 11.12 7.42
CA SER A 236 14.46 11.20 7.39
C SER A 236 13.99 12.40 6.56
N LEU A 237 12.69 12.51 6.31
CA LEU A 237 12.11 13.70 5.67
C LEU A 237 12.15 14.95 6.56
N ASP A 238 12.41 14.81 7.85
CA ASP A 238 12.37 15.92 8.80
C ASP A 238 13.76 16.58 8.94
N ASP A 239 14.82 15.88 8.57
CA ASP A 239 16.21 16.38 8.59
C ASP A 239 16.82 16.60 7.20
N CYS A 240 16.08 16.33 6.13
CA CYS A 240 16.58 16.54 4.78
C CYS A 240 16.71 18.04 4.45
N GLN A 241 17.81 18.40 3.79
CA GLN A 241 18.03 19.76 3.30
C GLN A 241 17.29 20.02 1.99
N ILE A 242 17.14 19.00 1.16
CA ILE A 242 16.38 19.02 -0.08
C ILE A 242 15.73 17.69 -0.33
N CYS A 243 14.49 17.72 -0.76
CA CYS A 243 13.81 16.56 -1.35
C CYS A 243 12.85 17.04 -2.43
N GLY A 244 12.46 16.14 -3.31
CA GLY A 244 11.55 16.57 -4.36
C GLY A 244 11.07 15.45 -5.27
N HIS A 245 10.33 15.89 -6.29
CA HIS A 245 9.70 15.07 -7.29
C HIS A 245 10.12 15.55 -8.68
N ARG A 246 10.77 14.69 -9.45
CA ARG A 246 11.11 14.94 -10.86
C ARG A 246 10.15 14.17 -11.77
N THR A 247 9.56 14.82 -12.73
CA THR A 247 8.63 14.17 -13.67
C THR A 247 8.79 14.68 -15.08
N MET A 248 8.48 13.83 -16.06
CA MET A 248 8.41 14.24 -17.46
C MET A 248 7.00 14.71 -17.78
N ALA A 249 6.74 15.99 -17.56
CA ALA A 249 5.45 16.61 -17.82
C ALA A 249 5.26 16.96 -19.30
N THR A 250 4.02 16.89 -19.81
CA THR A 250 3.72 17.35 -21.16
C THR A 250 3.60 18.88 -21.18
N VAL A 251 3.95 19.51 -22.29
CA VAL A 251 3.76 20.97 -22.47
C VAL A 251 2.32 21.36 -22.17
N SER A 252 1.35 20.58 -22.68
CA SER A 252 -0.07 20.83 -22.42
C SER A 252 -0.43 20.81 -20.92
N SER A 253 0.15 19.89 -20.14
CA SER A 253 -0.10 19.82 -18.69
C SER A 253 0.50 21.00 -17.94
N LEU A 254 1.69 21.48 -18.35
CA LEU A 254 2.33 22.63 -17.74
C LEU A 254 1.61 23.95 -18.09
N VAL A 255 1.12 24.08 -19.33
CA VAL A 255 0.27 25.22 -19.71
C VAL A 255 -1.05 25.21 -18.91
N ALA A 256 -1.64 24.04 -18.66
CA ALA A 256 -2.84 23.92 -17.81
C ALA A 256 -2.57 24.31 -16.33
N LEU A 257 -1.33 24.20 -15.85
CA LEU A 257 -0.88 24.71 -14.56
C LEU A 257 -0.58 26.23 -14.57
N GLY A 258 -0.68 26.89 -15.73
CA GLY A 258 -0.51 28.34 -15.84
C GLY A 258 0.88 28.80 -16.31
N TYR A 259 1.76 27.89 -16.70
CA TYR A 259 3.08 28.26 -17.22
C TYR A 259 3.00 28.78 -18.65
N ASP A 260 3.86 29.75 -18.98
CA ASP A 260 3.90 30.36 -20.33
C ASP A 260 4.44 29.38 -21.36
N ARG A 261 3.73 29.25 -22.47
CA ARG A 261 4.07 28.37 -23.57
C ARG A 261 5.42 28.73 -24.21
N GLU A 262 5.70 30.00 -24.43
CA GLU A 262 6.95 30.46 -25.08
C GLU A 262 8.17 30.09 -24.23
N MET A 263 8.07 30.23 -22.91
CA MET A 263 9.11 29.84 -21.97
C MET A 263 9.35 28.32 -21.97
N LEU A 264 8.29 27.51 -22.10
CA LEU A 264 8.42 26.05 -22.18
C LEU A 264 9.10 25.63 -23.50
N GLU A 265 8.89 26.37 -24.60
CA GLU A 265 9.52 26.10 -25.90
C GLU A 265 11.06 26.22 -25.87
N GLU A 266 11.58 27.22 -25.14
CA GLU A 266 13.02 27.42 -24.97
C GLU A 266 13.73 26.33 -24.18
N HIS A 267 12.97 25.62 -23.31
CA HIS A 267 13.49 24.60 -22.40
C HIS A 267 13.03 23.18 -22.71
N LEU A 268 12.56 22.94 -23.93
CA LEU A 268 12.28 21.58 -24.43
C LEU A 268 13.59 20.78 -24.36
N SER A 269 13.58 19.78 -23.53
CA SER A 269 14.69 18.85 -23.40
C SER A 269 14.69 17.92 -24.63
N ASP A 270 15.75 17.97 -25.42
CA ASP A 270 16.02 16.96 -26.45
C ASP A 270 16.58 15.67 -25.81
N GLN A 271 17.02 15.76 -24.57
CA GLN A 271 17.53 14.64 -23.78
C GLN A 271 16.43 14.11 -22.85
N VAL A 272 16.38 12.81 -22.74
CA VAL A 272 15.25 12.08 -22.15
C VAL A 272 15.31 12.01 -20.63
N GLY A 273 16.17 12.85 -19.98
CA GLY A 273 16.29 12.94 -18.53
C GLY A 273 16.49 11.56 -17.86
N PHE A 274 15.78 11.30 -16.76
CA PHE A 274 15.86 10.05 -16.02
C PHE A 274 15.22 8.84 -16.75
N VAL A 275 14.57 9.04 -17.90
CA VAL A 275 13.94 7.98 -18.69
C VAL A 275 14.97 6.96 -19.23
N ASP A 276 16.22 7.36 -19.34
CA ASP A 276 17.34 6.48 -19.69
C ASP A 276 17.96 5.79 -18.44
N SER A 277 17.47 6.09 -17.24
CA SER A 277 17.95 5.43 -16.02
C SER A 277 17.71 3.93 -16.06
N GLN A 278 18.60 3.16 -15.44
CA GLN A 278 18.49 1.70 -15.38
C GLN A 278 17.19 1.24 -14.70
N GLU A 279 16.72 2.00 -13.70
CA GLU A 279 15.50 1.72 -12.96
C GLU A 279 14.26 1.91 -13.85
N TYR A 280 14.15 3.02 -14.55
CA TYR A 280 13.04 3.28 -15.46
C TYR A 280 12.96 2.23 -16.58
N ILE A 281 14.08 1.89 -17.21
CA ILE A 281 14.14 0.85 -18.24
C ILE A 281 13.74 -0.51 -17.65
N ALA A 282 14.23 -0.86 -16.45
CA ALA A 282 13.86 -2.10 -15.79
C ALA A 282 12.36 -2.16 -15.46
N ARG A 283 11.75 -1.03 -15.08
CA ARG A 283 10.31 -0.92 -14.78
C ARG A 283 9.44 -0.99 -16.04
N THR A 284 9.77 -0.24 -17.07
CA THR A 284 8.95 -0.13 -18.29
C THR A 284 9.21 -1.20 -19.32
N SER A 285 10.38 -1.83 -19.28
CA SER A 285 10.89 -2.82 -20.27
C SER A 285 11.09 -2.25 -21.68
N TYR A 286 10.90 -0.96 -21.87
CA TYR A 286 11.09 -0.28 -23.16
C TYR A 286 11.76 1.07 -22.93
N PRO A 287 12.79 1.42 -23.72
CA PRO A 287 13.26 2.78 -23.76
C PRO A 287 12.14 3.69 -24.29
N ASP A 288 11.95 4.84 -23.67
CA ASP A 288 10.93 5.79 -24.15
C ASP A 288 11.38 6.41 -25.48
N THR A 289 10.80 5.93 -26.59
CA THR A 289 11.06 6.45 -27.94
C THR A 289 10.12 7.61 -28.31
N ARG A 290 9.35 8.14 -27.36
CA ARG A 290 8.31 9.16 -27.62
C ARG A 290 8.85 10.59 -27.76
N SER A 291 10.15 10.80 -27.64
CA SER A 291 10.80 12.11 -27.90
C SER A 291 10.65 12.63 -29.33
N SER A 292 10.22 11.78 -30.26
CA SER A 292 10.04 12.14 -31.69
C SER A 292 8.61 12.51 -32.09
N LEU A 293 7.73 12.83 -31.13
CA LEU A 293 6.37 13.27 -31.45
C LEU A 293 6.43 14.64 -32.18
N SER A 294 5.86 14.68 -33.36
CA SER A 294 5.74 15.91 -34.15
C SER A 294 4.73 16.91 -33.58
N ASP A 295 3.91 16.43 -32.63
CA ASP A 295 2.90 17.23 -31.94
C ASP A 295 3.55 17.93 -30.74
N TYR A 296 3.65 19.23 -30.82
CA TYR A 296 4.33 20.10 -29.84
C TYR A 296 3.71 19.95 -28.42
N GLU A 297 2.40 19.93 -28.32
CA GLU A 297 1.67 19.87 -27.03
C GLU A 297 1.90 18.56 -26.28
N ARG A 298 2.32 17.52 -26.98
CA ARG A 298 2.64 16.19 -26.41
C ARG A 298 4.11 16.01 -26.08
N ARG A 299 4.97 16.96 -26.46
CA ARG A 299 6.37 16.92 -26.06
C ARG A 299 6.49 17.00 -24.57
N ARG A 300 7.53 16.38 -24.04
CA ARG A 300 7.77 16.31 -22.61
C ARG A 300 8.92 17.23 -22.22
N VAL A 301 8.77 17.83 -21.06
CA VAL A 301 9.76 18.69 -20.41
C VAL A 301 10.05 18.09 -19.04
N LEU A 302 11.32 18.09 -18.64
CA LEU A 302 11.67 17.75 -17.27
C LEU A 302 11.11 18.85 -16.37
N TYR A 303 10.23 18.46 -15.45
CA TYR A 303 9.65 19.33 -14.44
C TYR A 303 10.04 18.78 -13.07
N VAL A 304 10.65 19.64 -12.26
CA VAL A 304 11.12 19.27 -10.92
C VAL A 304 10.48 20.17 -9.89
N GLU A 305 9.85 19.59 -8.90
CA GLU A 305 9.37 20.28 -7.71
C GLU A 305 10.27 19.89 -6.54
N ALA A 306 11.02 20.86 -6.02
CA ALA A 306 11.91 20.68 -4.90
C ALA A 306 11.42 21.44 -3.67
N TRP A 307 11.51 20.80 -2.52
CA TRP A 307 11.36 21.42 -1.20
C TRP A 307 12.75 21.50 -0.59
N THR A 308 13.23 22.71 -0.39
CA THR A 308 14.60 22.97 0.08
C THR A 308 14.61 24.07 1.13
N TYR A 309 15.56 23.95 2.05
CA TYR A 309 15.82 24.99 3.03
C TYR A 309 16.85 25.97 2.46
N VAL A 310 16.46 27.24 2.34
CA VAL A 310 17.30 28.33 1.80
C VAL A 310 17.07 29.57 2.64
N ASP A 311 18.17 30.26 3.01
CA ASP A 311 18.11 31.59 3.61
C ASP A 311 17.84 32.61 2.49
N TYR A 312 16.55 32.85 2.24
CA TYR A 312 16.10 33.70 1.12
C TYR A 312 16.10 35.16 1.46
N ASP A 313 15.83 35.54 2.70
CA ASP A 313 15.80 36.93 3.16
C ASP A 313 17.11 37.41 3.74
N GLY A 314 18.09 36.53 3.95
CA GLY A 314 19.44 36.86 4.40
C GLY A 314 19.53 37.13 5.91
N ASP A 315 18.59 36.57 6.70
CA ASP A 315 18.59 36.71 8.15
C ASP A 315 19.48 35.67 8.87
N GLY A 316 20.02 34.72 8.13
CA GLY A 316 20.87 33.61 8.63
C GLY A 316 20.06 32.38 9.07
N ILE A 317 18.77 32.35 8.86
CA ILE A 317 17.87 31.19 9.15
C ILE A 317 17.30 30.68 7.82
N ALA A 318 17.54 29.43 7.51
CA ALA A 318 17.03 28.83 6.28
C ALA A 318 15.53 28.51 6.40
N GLU A 319 14.74 29.02 5.46
CA GLU A 319 13.30 28.77 5.38
C GLU A 319 13.00 27.64 4.40
N LEU A 320 11.94 26.87 4.67
CA LEU A 320 11.46 25.87 3.73
C LEU A 320 10.75 26.55 2.56
N ARG A 321 11.24 26.30 1.35
CA ARG A 321 10.67 26.84 0.11
C ARG A 321 10.35 25.73 -0.87
N ARG A 322 9.21 25.86 -1.55
CA ARG A 322 8.87 25.06 -2.73
C ARG A 322 9.38 25.76 -3.96
N ILE A 323 10.31 25.16 -4.66
CA ILE A 323 10.92 25.69 -5.87
C ILE A 323 10.61 24.74 -7.02
N CYS A 324 9.94 25.27 -8.06
CA CYS A 324 9.64 24.51 -9.26
C CYS A 324 10.64 24.92 -10.35
N THR A 325 11.22 23.91 -11.01
CA THR A 325 12.19 24.12 -12.08
C THR A 325 11.81 23.34 -13.35
N ILE A 326 12.27 23.83 -14.50
CA ILE A 326 12.05 23.20 -15.81
C ILE A 326 13.35 22.98 -16.57
N GLY A 327 13.35 21.94 -17.41
CA GLY A 327 14.45 21.61 -18.31
C GLY A 327 15.71 21.12 -17.60
N ASP A 328 16.71 20.71 -18.39
CA ASP A 328 17.97 20.14 -17.89
C ASP A 328 18.85 21.18 -17.18
N GLY A 329 18.58 22.46 -17.39
CA GLY A 329 19.25 23.58 -16.70
C GLY A 329 18.63 23.90 -15.34
N TYR A 330 17.56 23.23 -14.94
CA TYR A 330 16.80 23.50 -13.70
C TYR A 330 16.41 24.98 -13.56
N LYS A 331 15.90 25.61 -14.65
CA LYS A 331 15.46 26.99 -14.59
C LYS A 331 14.29 27.14 -13.63
N ILE A 332 14.43 28.01 -12.66
CA ILE A 332 13.36 28.29 -11.69
C ILE A 332 12.20 29.00 -12.39
N VAL A 333 11.01 28.44 -12.22
CA VAL A 333 9.75 28.96 -12.77
C VAL A 333 8.77 29.37 -11.68
N ASN A 334 8.90 28.79 -10.48
CA ASN A 334 8.11 29.17 -9.32
C ASN A 334 8.95 29.06 -8.05
N ASN A 335 8.74 29.97 -7.10
CA ASN A 335 9.41 29.99 -5.79
C ASN A 335 8.42 30.49 -4.74
N GLU A 336 7.94 29.59 -3.90
CA GLU A 336 6.91 29.87 -2.88
C GLU A 336 7.40 29.38 -1.51
N PRO A 337 7.06 30.10 -0.42
CA PRO A 337 7.25 29.58 0.92
C PRO A 337 6.38 28.32 1.13
N ALA A 338 6.90 27.32 1.81
CA ALA A 338 6.19 26.10 2.11
C ALA A 338 6.11 25.88 3.63
N SER A 339 4.94 25.43 4.12
CA SER A 339 4.74 25.12 5.54
C SER A 339 5.23 23.71 5.91
N SER A 340 5.15 22.79 4.97
CA SER A 340 5.48 21.39 5.20
C SER A 340 5.91 20.69 3.91
N ILE A 341 6.61 19.57 4.05
CA ILE A 341 7.03 18.70 2.94
C ILE A 341 5.89 17.71 2.65
N PRO A 342 5.27 17.76 1.46
CA PRO A 342 4.06 16.98 1.15
C PRO A 342 4.39 15.56 0.66
N PHE A 343 5.33 14.89 1.31
CA PHE A 343 5.73 13.53 0.99
C PHE A 343 5.61 12.61 2.20
N ALA A 344 5.23 11.37 1.96
CA ALA A 344 5.35 10.28 2.91
C ALA A 344 6.14 9.14 2.30
N VAL A 345 7.02 8.57 3.11
CA VAL A 345 7.90 7.45 2.74
C VAL A 345 7.50 6.22 3.52
N PHE A 346 7.45 5.08 2.83
CA PHE A 346 7.11 3.78 3.38
C PHE A 346 8.30 2.84 3.19
N ASN A 347 9.00 2.53 4.28
CA ASN A 347 10.14 1.61 4.28
C ASN A 347 9.73 0.31 4.98
N ALA A 348 9.99 -0.84 4.33
CA ALA A 348 9.64 -2.14 4.86
C ALA A 348 10.54 -2.57 6.03
N ASP A 349 11.83 -2.29 5.92
CA ASP A 349 12.86 -2.59 6.91
C ASP A 349 13.84 -1.41 7.00
N PRO A 350 13.50 -0.34 7.78
CA PRO A 350 14.34 0.83 7.89
C PRO A 350 15.65 0.53 8.64
N GLU A 351 16.75 0.98 8.08
CA GLU A 351 18.05 0.94 8.75
C GLU A 351 18.28 2.21 9.59
N PRO A 352 18.84 2.10 10.80
CA PRO A 352 19.11 3.26 11.63
C PRO A 352 20.06 4.25 10.94
N HIS A 353 19.69 5.53 10.94
CA HIS A 353 20.50 6.63 10.40
C HIS A 353 20.73 6.59 8.88
N VAL A 354 19.89 5.88 8.14
CA VAL A 354 19.90 5.80 6.67
C VAL A 354 18.50 6.04 6.15
N PHE A 355 18.37 6.85 5.10
CA PHE A 355 17.07 7.17 4.52
C PHE A 355 16.43 5.96 3.83
N PHE A 356 17.20 5.27 2.99
CA PHE A 356 16.75 4.07 2.28
C PHE A 356 17.20 2.83 3.04
N GLY A 357 16.26 2.18 3.70
CA GLY A 357 16.50 0.89 4.37
C GLY A 357 16.63 -0.28 3.41
N SER A 358 16.60 -1.47 3.97
CA SER A 358 16.52 -2.72 3.21
C SER A 358 15.08 -3.05 2.82
N ASP A 359 14.91 -3.91 1.83
CA ASP A 359 13.61 -4.39 1.39
C ASP A 359 13.52 -5.93 1.37
N LEU A 360 12.35 -6.44 1.06
CA LEU A 360 12.11 -7.87 1.00
C LEU A 360 12.87 -8.54 -0.16
N ALA A 361 13.15 -7.80 -1.23
CA ALA A 361 13.97 -8.28 -2.34
C ALA A 361 15.41 -8.49 -1.89
N ASP A 362 15.99 -7.57 -1.11
CA ASP A 362 17.36 -7.72 -0.58
C ASP A 362 17.51 -8.97 0.28
N LEU A 363 16.49 -9.33 1.06
CA LEU A 363 16.48 -10.54 1.89
C LEU A 363 16.39 -11.84 1.08
N THR A 364 15.95 -11.79 -0.17
CA THR A 364 15.61 -12.98 -0.96
C THR A 364 16.38 -13.15 -2.27
N LYS A 365 17.08 -12.11 -2.75
CA LYS A 365 17.86 -12.14 -4.01
C LYS A 365 18.92 -13.24 -4.03
N ASP A 366 19.68 -13.39 -2.94
CA ASP A 366 20.73 -14.41 -2.82
C ASP A 366 20.16 -15.84 -2.86
N ILE A 367 19.04 -16.06 -2.17
CA ILE A 367 18.31 -17.33 -2.18
C ILE A 367 17.84 -17.67 -3.58
N GLN A 368 17.20 -16.71 -4.27
CA GLN A 368 16.73 -16.88 -5.65
C GLN A 368 17.86 -17.23 -6.61
N ARG A 369 19.03 -16.60 -6.46
CA ARG A 369 20.22 -16.87 -7.28
C ARG A 369 20.73 -18.28 -7.07
N ILE A 370 20.90 -18.71 -5.81
CA ILE A 370 21.37 -20.05 -5.46
C ILE A 370 20.37 -21.11 -5.90
N LYS A 371 19.08 -20.89 -5.66
CA LYS A 371 18.00 -21.81 -6.03
C LYS A 371 17.91 -21.99 -7.54
N SER A 372 18.02 -20.90 -8.30
CA SER A 372 18.03 -20.94 -9.77
C SER A 372 19.22 -21.74 -10.30
N ALA A 373 20.42 -21.55 -9.73
CA ALA A 373 21.61 -22.31 -10.11
C ALA A 373 21.44 -23.82 -9.79
N THR A 374 20.87 -24.15 -8.64
CA THR A 374 20.61 -25.54 -8.22
C THR A 374 19.57 -26.19 -9.14
N LEU A 375 18.47 -25.50 -9.46
CA LEU A 375 17.44 -25.98 -10.38
C LEU A 375 18.01 -26.22 -11.79
N ARG A 376 18.83 -25.30 -12.31
CA ARG A 376 19.49 -25.45 -13.60
C ARG A 376 20.40 -26.67 -13.60
N GLY A 377 21.24 -26.84 -12.57
CA GLY A 377 22.12 -28.00 -12.43
C GLY A 377 21.37 -29.35 -12.37
N MET A 378 20.24 -29.35 -11.65
CA MET A 378 19.36 -30.52 -11.56
C MET A 378 18.73 -30.87 -12.92
N LEU A 379 18.19 -29.88 -13.63
CA LEU A 379 17.59 -30.07 -14.95
C LEU A 379 18.60 -30.46 -16.00
N ASP A 380 19.79 -29.88 -15.97
CA ASP A 380 20.89 -30.28 -16.85
C ASP A 380 21.37 -31.73 -16.58
N SER A 381 21.47 -32.11 -15.29
CA SER A 381 21.78 -33.47 -14.89
C SER A 381 20.70 -34.45 -15.36
N LEU A 382 19.44 -34.09 -15.29
CA LEU A 382 18.32 -34.87 -15.82
C LEU A 382 18.44 -35.03 -17.35
N ALA A 383 18.69 -33.93 -18.06
CA ALA A 383 18.87 -33.95 -19.51
C ALA A 383 20.04 -34.86 -19.93
N PHE A 384 21.19 -34.76 -19.25
CA PHE A 384 22.34 -35.62 -19.53
C PHE A 384 22.11 -37.10 -19.13
N SER A 385 21.24 -37.37 -18.16
CA SER A 385 20.85 -38.72 -17.80
C SER A 385 19.90 -39.36 -18.83
N LEU A 386 18.98 -38.53 -19.38
CA LEU A 386 17.99 -38.95 -20.40
C LEU A 386 18.66 -39.08 -21.80
N TYR A 387 19.53 -38.11 -22.13
CA TYR A 387 20.24 -38.05 -23.41
C TYR A 387 21.75 -38.03 -23.16
N PRO A 388 22.36 -39.22 -22.81
CA PRO A 388 23.76 -39.28 -22.50
C PRO A 388 24.60 -39.02 -23.76
N ARG A 389 25.73 -38.33 -23.58
CA ARG A 389 26.73 -38.22 -24.65
C ARG A 389 27.25 -39.59 -24.99
N THR A 390 27.37 -39.87 -26.28
CA THR A 390 27.81 -41.14 -26.78
C THR A 390 29.18 -40.98 -27.43
N ALA A 391 30.17 -41.73 -26.96
CA ALA A 391 31.44 -41.84 -27.68
C ALA A 391 31.33 -42.92 -28.74
N VAL A 392 31.74 -42.55 -29.94
CA VAL A 392 31.67 -43.41 -31.11
C VAL A 392 33.08 -43.52 -31.71
N VAL A 393 33.51 -44.71 -32.05
CA VAL A 393 34.79 -44.90 -32.76
C VAL A 393 34.60 -44.58 -34.23
N GLU A 394 35.30 -43.56 -34.74
CA GLU A 394 35.21 -43.08 -36.09
C GLU A 394 35.45 -44.19 -37.12
N GLY A 395 34.57 -44.28 -38.12
CA GLY A 395 34.64 -45.29 -39.20
C GLY A 395 34.21 -46.72 -38.81
N MET A 396 33.82 -46.97 -37.54
CA MET A 396 33.34 -48.29 -37.08
C MET A 396 31.84 -48.36 -36.82
N VAL A 397 31.17 -47.21 -36.84
CA VAL A 397 29.75 -47.06 -36.52
C VAL A 397 29.10 -46.17 -37.58
N ASP A 398 27.89 -46.44 -37.93
CA ASP A 398 27.09 -45.57 -38.77
C ASP A 398 26.57 -44.39 -37.91
N LEU A 399 27.02 -43.16 -38.25
CA LEU A 399 26.67 -41.96 -37.48
C LEU A 399 25.20 -41.61 -37.62
N ASP A 400 24.57 -41.88 -38.75
CA ASP A 400 23.15 -41.63 -38.99
C ASP A 400 22.27 -42.49 -38.08
N ASP A 401 22.67 -43.74 -37.83
CA ASP A 401 22.01 -44.63 -36.88
C ASP A 401 22.12 -44.13 -35.42
N VAL A 402 23.29 -43.58 -35.06
CA VAL A 402 23.50 -43.02 -33.70
C VAL A 402 22.74 -41.71 -33.48
N MET A 403 22.54 -40.93 -34.55
CA MET A 403 21.79 -39.69 -34.53
C MET A 403 20.25 -39.88 -34.60
N ASN A 404 19.80 -41.11 -34.86
CA ASN A 404 18.39 -41.45 -34.88
C ASN A 404 17.86 -41.69 -33.48
N ASP A 405 17.07 -40.73 -32.99
CA ASP A 405 16.46 -40.75 -31.65
C ASP A 405 15.11 -41.53 -31.58
N GLU A 406 14.75 -42.30 -32.62
CA GLU A 406 13.50 -43.06 -32.60
C GLU A 406 13.56 -44.21 -31.56
N PRO A 407 12.53 -44.37 -30.70
CA PRO A 407 12.48 -45.47 -29.76
C PRO A 407 12.56 -46.84 -30.47
N GLY A 408 13.59 -47.61 -30.16
CA GLY A 408 13.85 -48.93 -30.78
C GLY A 408 14.70 -48.88 -32.06
N ALA A 409 15.27 -47.74 -32.42
CA ALA A 409 16.22 -47.63 -33.54
C ALA A 409 17.42 -48.56 -33.34
N ILE A 410 17.89 -49.18 -34.41
CA ILE A 410 18.99 -50.16 -34.39
C ILE A 410 20.28 -49.43 -34.82
N ILE A 411 21.28 -49.42 -33.96
CA ILE A 411 22.60 -48.88 -34.24
C ILE A 411 23.48 -49.98 -34.85
N ARG A 412 23.92 -49.82 -36.10
CA ARG A 412 24.80 -50.75 -36.80
C ARG A 412 26.26 -50.49 -36.45
N THR A 413 26.93 -51.45 -35.88
CA THR A 413 28.36 -51.37 -35.52
C THR A 413 29.14 -52.49 -36.15
N ARG A 414 30.38 -52.23 -36.56
CA ARG A 414 31.27 -53.26 -37.11
C ARG A 414 31.79 -54.22 -36.07
N GLN A 415 31.91 -53.80 -34.83
CA GLN A 415 32.32 -54.63 -33.69
C GLN A 415 31.55 -54.23 -32.43
N PRO A 416 31.29 -55.16 -31.51
CA PRO A 416 30.69 -54.88 -30.23
C PRO A 416 31.54 -53.91 -29.39
N GLY A 417 30.88 -52.96 -28.67
CA GLY A 417 31.54 -52.02 -27.78
C GLY A 417 32.10 -50.76 -28.44
N MET A 418 31.82 -50.50 -29.75
CA MET A 418 32.27 -49.31 -30.45
C MET A 418 31.42 -48.06 -30.18
N VAL A 419 30.31 -48.22 -29.46
CA VAL A 419 29.43 -47.15 -28.98
C VAL A 419 29.41 -47.22 -27.47
N THR A 420 29.86 -46.17 -26.79
CA THR A 420 29.90 -46.12 -25.33
C THR A 420 29.15 -44.87 -24.84
N PRO A 421 28.00 -45.05 -24.20
CA PRO A 421 27.29 -43.92 -23.59
C PRO A 421 28.04 -43.45 -22.32
N PHE A 422 28.23 -42.14 -22.16
CA PHE A 422 28.70 -41.53 -20.92
C PHE A 422 27.51 -41.36 -19.97
N ASN A 423 27.33 -42.31 -19.07
CA ASN A 423 26.28 -42.23 -18.07
C ASN A 423 26.62 -41.15 -17.04
N VAL A 424 25.82 -40.09 -16.99
CA VAL A 424 25.85 -39.07 -15.96
C VAL A 424 24.72 -39.40 -14.97
N PRO A 425 25.02 -39.66 -13.69
CA PRO A 425 23.98 -39.96 -12.71
C PRO A 425 23.10 -38.72 -12.47
N PHE A 426 21.78 -38.91 -12.29
CA PHE A 426 20.86 -37.86 -11.91
C PHE A 426 21.10 -37.43 -10.47
N LEU A 427 21.44 -36.15 -10.28
CA LEU A 427 21.77 -35.57 -8.97
C LEU A 427 20.54 -35.05 -8.22
N GLY A 428 19.32 -35.35 -8.64
CA GLY A 428 18.10 -34.81 -8.05
C GLY A 428 17.92 -35.18 -6.59
N LYS A 429 18.36 -36.36 -6.17
CA LYS A 429 18.21 -36.79 -4.77
C LYS A 429 18.97 -35.89 -3.78
N GLU A 430 20.13 -35.37 -4.18
CA GLU A 430 20.95 -34.45 -3.41
C GLU A 430 20.48 -33.00 -3.55
N ALA A 431 19.89 -32.64 -4.69
CA ALA A 431 19.42 -31.30 -4.97
C ALA A 431 18.08 -30.95 -4.24
N PHE A 432 17.15 -31.90 -4.11
CA PHE A 432 15.89 -31.67 -3.44
C PHE A 432 15.99 -31.19 -1.97
N PRO A 433 16.83 -31.83 -1.12
CA PRO A 433 17.04 -31.35 0.24
C PRO A 433 17.62 -29.92 0.29
N MET A 434 18.49 -29.58 -0.66
CA MET A 434 19.07 -28.25 -0.76
C MET A 434 17.99 -27.19 -1.12
N ILE A 435 17.11 -27.51 -2.07
CA ILE A 435 15.98 -26.63 -2.43
C ILE A 435 15.04 -26.45 -1.22
N ALA A 436 14.70 -27.52 -0.52
CA ALA A 436 13.87 -27.46 0.68
C ALA A 436 14.51 -26.60 1.79
N TYR A 437 15.84 -26.72 1.98
CA TYR A 437 16.58 -25.87 2.92
C TYR A 437 16.55 -24.39 2.52
N LEU A 438 16.68 -24.08 1.22
CA LEU A 438 16.58 -22.71 0.71
C LEU A 438 15.16 -22.13 0.90
N ASP A 439 14.13 -22.97 0.73
CA ASP A 439 12.74 -22.54 1.01
C ASP A 439 12.55 -22.26 2.51
N GLN A 440 13.07 -23.10 3.39
CA GLN A 440 13.04 -22.87 4.82
C GLN A 440 13.82 -21.60 5.23
N MET A 441 14.97 -21.33 4.59
CA MET A 441 15.73 -20.10 4.79
C MET A 441 14.92 -18.86 4.37
N LYS A 442 14.25 -18.94 3.20
CA LYS A 442 13.34 -17.89 2.75
C LYS A 442 12.23 -17.63 3.77
N GLU A 443 11.55 -18.67 4.24
CA GLU A 443 10.52 -18.59 5.25
C GLU A 443 11.02 -17.95 6.56
N SER A 444 12.21 -18.32 7.01
CA SER A 444 12.83 -17.78 8.21
C SER A 444 13.16 -16.27 8.08
N ARG A 445 13.63 -15.84 6.89
CA ARG A 445 13.98 -14.42 6.65
C ARG A 445 12.76 -13.52 6.44
N THR A 446 11.75 -14.02 5.74
CA THR A 446 10.55 -13.24 5.40
C THR A 446 9.47 -13.33 6.46
N GLY A 447 9.57 -14.27 7.39
CA GLY A 447 8.52 -14.55 8.37
C GLY A 447 7.26 -15.20 7.76
N GLN A 448 7.26 -15.48 6.44
CA GLN A 448 6.12 -16.07 5.73
C GLN A 448 6.33 -17.56 5.54
N THR A 449 5.53 -18.39 6.20
CA THR A 449 5.57 -19.84 6.07
C THR A 449 4.48 -20.34 5.12
N ALA A 450 4.67 -21.50 4.50
CA ALA A 450 3.65 -22.17 3.70
C ALA A 450 2.36 -22.41 4.54
N ALA A 451 2.52 -22.67 5.84
CA ALA A 451 1.41 -22.82 6.77
C ALA A 451 0.59 -21.54 6.97
N SER A 452 1.25 -20.36 7.04
CA SER A 452 0.56 -19.06 7.18
C SER A 452 -0.24 -18.69 5.91
N GLN A 453 0.15 -19.22 4.76
CA GLN A 453 -0.52 -19.04 3.47
C GLN A 453 -1.63 -20.09 3.22
N GLY A 454 -1.80 -21.07 4.12
CA GLY A 454 -2.76 -22.15 3.95
C GLY A 454 -2.38 -23.19 2.87
N LEU A 455 -1.11 -23.22 2.46
CA LEU A 455 -0.61 -24.07 1.39
C LEU A 455 0.00 -25.39 1.88
N ASP A 456 0.11 -25.60 3.20
CA ASP A 456 0.72 -26.80 3.77
C ASP A 456 -0.35 -27.81 4.24
N PRO A 457 -0.62 -28.89 3.49
CA PRO A 457 -1.59 -29.90 3.87
C PRO A 457 -1.13 -30.76 5.06
N ASP A 458 0.16 -30.90 5.32
CA ASP A 458 0.71 -31.74 6.39
C ASP A 458 0.51 -31.08 7.76
N VAL A 459 0.59 -29.76 7.84
CA VAL A 459 0.28 -28.99 9.05
C VAL A 459 -1.20 -29.14 9.44
N LEU A 460 -2.09 -29.26 8.46
CA LEU A 460 -3.53 -29.44 8.70
C LEU A 460 -3.88 -30.85 9.21
N GLN A 461 -3.05 -31.85 8.92
CA GLN A 461 -3.32 -33.26 9.27
C GLN A 461 -2.58 -33.75 10.52
N SER A 462 -1.40 -33.22 10.81
CA SER A 462 -0.49 -33.78 11.81
C SER A 462 -0.27 -32.92 13.06
N THR A 463 -0.67 -31.65 13.05
CA THR A 463 -0.41 -30.69 14.14
C THR A 463 -1.70 -30.32 14.90
N THR A 464 -1.57 -30.12 16.23
CA THR A 464 -2.66 -29.62 17.05
C THR A 464 -3.00 -28.18 16.66
N ARG A 465 -4.28 -27.81 16.73
CA ARG A 465 -4.78 -26.45 16.45
C ARG A 465 -3.95 -25.37 17.17
N ALA A 466 -3.48 -25.65 18.36
CA ALA A 466 -2.63 -24.73 19.14
C ALA A 466 -1.24 -24.49 18.49
N ALA A 467 -0.63 -25.53 17.92
CA ALA A 467 0.66 -25.40 17.24
C ALA A 467 0.54 -24.61 15.93
N VAL A 468 -0.50 -24.87 15.13
CA VAL A 468 -0.80 -24.10 13.92
C VAL A 468 -1.03 -22.63 14.26
N GLN A 469 -1.84 -22.34 15.31
CA GLN A 469 -2.06 -20.98 15.77
C GLN A 469 -0.78 -20.30 16.25
N ALA A 470 0.13 -21.01 16.93
CA ALA A 470 1.40 -20.45 17.37
C ALA A 470 2.31 -20.08 16.17
N THR A 471 2.35 -20.93 15.14
CA THR A 471 3.13 -20.65 13.92
C THR A 471 2.56 -19.45 13.14
N VAL A 472 1.23 -19.40 12.99
CA VAL A 472 0.55 -18.27 12.34
C VAL A 472 0.77 -16.97 13.11
N LYS A 473 0.68 -17.00 14.46
CA LYS A 473 0.96 -15.83 15.31
C LYS A 473 2.41 -15.34 15.17
N GLY A 474 3.38 -16.23 15.04
CA GLY A 474 4.77 -15.85 14.80
C GLY A 474 4.97 -15.12 13.47
N ALA A 475 4.34 -15.59 12.39
CA ALA A 475 4.34 -14.91 11.10
C ALA A 475 3.61 -13.55 11.16
N GLU A 476 2.50 -13.48 11.89
CA GLU A 476 1.74 -12.24 12.09
C GLU A 476 2.56 -11.16 12.83
N GLN A 477 3.44 -11.52 13.77
CA GLN A 477 4.29 -10.55 14.49
C GLN A 477 5.27 -9.82 13.57
N HIS A 478 5.86 -10.51 12.59
CA HIS A 478 6.73 -9.88 11.59
C HIS A 478 5.98 -8.88 10.73
N LEU A 479 4.79 -9.27 10.27
CA LEU A 479 3.90 -8.39 9.51
C LEU A 479 3.42 -7.21 10.34
N GLU A 480 3.13 -7.43 11.63
CA GLU A 480 2.69 -6.36 12.53
C GLU A 480 3.77 -5.29 12.72
N LEU A 481 5.04 -5.69 12.86
CA LEU A 481 6.14 -4.73 12.94
C LEU A 481 6.22 -3.89 11.66
N MET A 482 6.22 -4.52 10.49
CA MET A 482 6.25 -3.83 9.20
C MET A 482 5.03 -2.91 9.02
N ALA A 483 3.84 -3.37 9.41
CA ALA A 483 2.63 -2.55 9.36
C ALA A 483 2.70 -1.33 10.29
N ARG A 484 3.29 -1.47 11.48
CA ARG A 484 3.51 -0.33 12.39
C ARG A 484 4.50 0.67 11.82
N LEU A 485 5.53 0.22 11.12
CA LEU A 485 6.47 1.11 10.41
C LEU A 485 5.76 1.87 9.28
N PHE A 486 4.96 1.18 8.48
CA PHE A 486 4.15 1.81 7.44
C PHE A 486 3.10 2.79 8.00
N ALA A 487 2.60 2.53 9.20
CA ALA A 487 1.66 3.42 9.86
C ALA A 487 2.23 4.84 10.09
N ASN A 488 3.54 5.00 10.24
CA ASN A 488 4.16 6.32 10.41
C ASN A 488 4.04 7.15 9.12
N GLY A 489 4.34 6.55 7.96
CA GLY A 489 4.13 7.21 6.66
C GLY A 489 2.66 7.56 6.43
N PHE A 490 1.76 6.65 6.81
CA PHE A 490 0.33 6.85 6.69
C PHE A 490 -0.16 8.01 7.58
N LYS A 491 0.29 8.09 8.84
CA LYS A 491 0.00 9.20 9.75
C LYS A 491 0.46 10.55 9.18
N ARG A 492 1.70 10.58 8.65
CA ARG A 492 2.26 11.80 8.05
C ARG A 492 1.40 12.28 6.88
N MET A 493 1.02 11.37 5.99
CA MET A 493 0.14 11.71 4.87
C MET A 493 -1.23 12.22 5.35
N MET A 494 -1.87 11.55 6.30
CA MET A 494 -3.21 11.96 6.79
C MET A 494 -3.17 13.32 7.47
N LYS A 495 -2.13 13.62 8.26
CA LYS A 495 -1.90 14.96 8.84
C LYS A 495 -1.71 16.01 7.74
N GLY A 496 -0.89 15.73 6.73
CA GLY A 496 -0.68 16.64 5.61
C GLY A 496 -1.93 16.88 4.76
N VAL A 497 -2.74 15.86 4.55
CA VAL A 497 -4.06 16.01 3.89
C VAL A 497 -5.00 16.89 4.72
N LEU A 498 -5.04 16.71 6.04
CA LEU A 498 -5.82 17.55 6.95
C LEU A 498 -5.38 19.01 6.86
N GLU A 499 -4.06 19.28 6.90
CA GLU A 499 -3.48 20.61 6.77
C GLU A 499 -3.87 21.29 5.45
N LEU A 500 -3.77 20.55 4.31
CA LEU A 500 -4.21 21.07 3.00
C LEU A 500 -5.70 21.41 2.97
N VAL A 501 -6.55 20.58 3.57
CA VAL A 501 -7.97 20.82 3.60
C VAL A 501 -8.30 22.07 4.42
N ILE A 502 -7.67 22.23 5.58
CA ILE A 502 -7.86 23.41 6.44
C ILE A 502 -7.38 24.69 5.73
N THR A 503 -6.25 24.61 5.02
CA THR A 503 -5.62 25.79 4.40
C THR A 503 -6.32 26.21 3.11
N HIS A 504 -6.77 25.26 2.27
CA HIS A 504 -7.21 25.56 0.90
C HIS A 504 -8.73 25.42 0.69
N GLN A 505 -9.46 24.72 1.57
CA GLN A 505 -10.90 24.56 1.37
C GLN A 505 -11.68 25.75 1.94
N ASP A 506 -11.95 26.75 1.08
CA ASP A 506 -12.65 27.98 1.46
C ASP A 506 -14.16 27.84 1.59
N ARG A 507 -14.74 26.77 1.06
CA ARG A 507 -16.19 26.55 0.99
C ARG A 507 -16.58 25.28 1.71
N GLU A 508 -17.75 25.36 2.34
CA GLU A 508 -18.42 24.21 2.91
C GLU A 508 -18.70 23.17 1.82
N ARG A 509 -18.31 21.92 2.05
CA ARG A 509 -18.56 20.80 1.16
C ARG A 509 -19.61 19.89 1.80
N ILE A 510 -20.69 19.60 1.07
CA ILE A 510 -21.70 18.64 1.51
C ILE A 510 -21.26 17.25 1.08
N VAL A 511 -20.95 16.40 2.04
CA VAL A 511 -20.48 15.04 1.79
C VAL A 511 -21.41 14.03 2.47
N ARG A 512 -21.63 12.90 1.83
CA ARG A 512 -22.39 11.80 2.43
C ARG A 512 -21.48 10.97 3.33
N LEU A 513 -21.56 11.24 4.62
CA LEU A 513 -20.85 10.48 5.64
C LEU A 513 -21.84 9.62 6.42
N ARG A 514 -21.52 8.34 6.61
CA ARG A 514 -22.37 7.38 7.37
C ARG A 514 -23.86 7.45 6.96
N ASP A 515 -24.13 7.48 5.66
CA ASP A 515 -25.47 7.59 5.06
C ASP A 515 -26.26 8.89 5.36
N THR A 516 -25.63 9.88 5.97
CA THR A 516 -26.19 11.21 6.18
C THR A 516 -25.42 12.26 5.38
N TRP A 517 -26.14 13.24 4.82
CA TRP A 517 -25.51 14.39 4.18
C TRP A 517 -25.09 15.38 5.24
N VAL A 518 -23.79 15.56 5.42
CA VAL A 518 -23.21 16.44 6.43
C VAL A 518 -22.48 17.57 5.73
N PRO A 519 -22.81 18.83 6.04
CA PRO A 519 -22.01 19.96 5.63
C PRO A 519 -20.71 19.99 6.43
N ILE A 520 -19.58 20.13 5.75
CA ILE A 520 -18.25 20.11 6.35
C ILE A 520 -17.56 21.43 6.05
N ASP A 521 -17.23 22.16 7.11
CA ASP A 521 -16.39 23.36 7.07
C ASP A 521 -15.07 23.10 7.81
N PRO A 522 -13.97 22.81 7.09
CA PRO A 522 -12.70 22.49 7.72
C PRO A 522 -12.01 23.67 8.44
N ARG A 523 -12.45 24.90 8.20
CA ARG A 523 -11.82 26.11 8.78
C ARG A 523 -11.95 26.20 10.30
N VAL A 524 -12.88 25.44 10.88
CA VAL A 524 -13.09 25.34 12.33
C VAL A 524 -12.25 24.27 12.99
N TRP A 525 -11.54 23.47 12.20
CA TRP A 525 -10.71 22.36 12.71
C TRP A 525 -9.33 22.84 13.15
N ASP A 526 -8.77 22.20 14.15
CA ASP A 526 -7.39 22.42 14.57
C ASP A 526 -6.43 21.56 13.73
N SER A 527 -5.45 22.21 13.09
CA SER A 527 -4.38 21.52 12.35
C SER A 527 -3.45 20.71 13.25
N GLY A 528 -3.43 21.02 14.55
CA GLY A 528 -2.60 20.35 15.55
C GLY A 528 -3.12 19.00 16.05
N MET A 529 -4.28 18.52 15.56
CA MET A 529 -4.82 17.22 15.99
C MET A 529 -3.82 16.10 15.80
N ASP A 530 -3.67 15.26 16.83
CA ASP A 530 -2.86 14.05 16.71
C ASP A 530 -3.58 12.98 15.92
N CYS A 531 -2.78 12.08 15.33
CA CYS A 531 -3.28 11.05 14.44
C CYS A 531 -2.80 9.69 14.93
N GLU A 532 -3.72 8.77 15.18
CA GLU A 532 -3.43 7.39 15.55
C GLU A 532 -3.82 6.44 14.44
N ALA A 533 -2.91 5.52 14.07
CA ALA A 533 -3.20 4.51 13.09
C ALA A 533 -3.73 3.24 13.76
N ASN A 534 -4.90 2.80 13.33
CA ASN A 534 -5.53 1.54 13.75
C ASN A 534 -4.87 0.35 13.04
N VAL A 535 -3.61 0.06 13.37
CA VAL A 535 -2.85 -1.06 12.81
C VAL A 535 -3.20 -2.33 13.58
N GLY A 536 -4.33 -2.95 13.28
CA GLY A 536 -4.75 -4.21 13.87
C GLY A 536 -4.57 -5.37 12.90
N LEU A 537 -3.49 -6.14 13.01
CA LEU A 537 -3.39 -7.45 12.39
C LEU A 537 -4.28 -8.43 13.15
N GLY A 538 -5.38 -8.82 12.56
CA GLY A 538 -5.99 -10.03 13.05
C GLY A 538 -7.45 -10.22 12.74
N SER A 539 -7.73 -11.18 11.86
CA SER A 539 -8.99 -11.94 11.88
C SER A 539 -9.23 -12.62 13.24
N GLY A 540 -8.16 -12.92 14.03
CA GLY A 540 -8.26 -13.38 15.41
C GLY A 540 -8.68 -12.28 16.39
N MET A 541 -8.31 -11.03 16.16
CA MET A 541 -8.72 -9.90 17.00
C MET A 541 -10.19 -9.51 16.80
N THR A 542 -10.80 -9.73 15.63
CA THR A 542 -12.23 -9.51 15.43
C THR A 542 -13.06 -10.46 16.27
N ASP A 543 -12.72 -11.73 16.31
CA ASP A 543 -13.42 -12.71 17.16
C ASP A 543 -13.15 -12.44 18.65
N GLU A 544 -11.92 -12.10 19.05
CA GLU A 544 -11.58 -11.71 20.41
C GLU A 544 -12.26 -10.40 20.81
N LYS A 545 -12.26 -9.37 19.95
CA LYS A 545 -13.00 -8.11 20.18
C LYS A 545 -14.49 -8.32 20.29
N LEU A 546 -15.08 -9.12 19.40
CA LEU A 546 -16.50 -9.50 19.50
C LEU A 546 -16.81 -10.25 20.80
N ALA A 547 -15.93 -11.16 21.22
CA ALA A 547 -16.08 -11.88 22.49
C ALA A 547 -16.00 -10.93 23.71
N VAL A 548 -15.04 -9.99 23.72
CA VAL A 548 -14.94 -8.98 24.76
C VAL A 548 -16.14 -8.04 24.77
N LEU A 549 -16.54 -7.51 23.59
CA LEU A 549 -17.70 -6.63 23.47
C LEU A 549 -18.99 -7.35 23.85
N SER A 550 -19.15 -8.64 23.52
CA SER A 550 -20.30 -9.43 23.93
C SER A 550 -20.35 -9.63 25.45
N ASN A 551 -19.19 -9.85 26.10
CA ASN A 551 -19.10 -9.89 27.57
C ASN A 551 -19.45 -8.54 28.21
N VAL A 552 -18.96 -7.44 27.65
CA VAL A 552 -19.31 -6.08 28.11
C VAL A 552 -20.80 -5.83 27.94
N ALA A 553 -21.39 -6.18 26.78
CA ALA A 553 -22.82 -6.04 26.54
C ALA A 553 -23.67 -6.88 27.51
N LEU A 554 -23.23 -8.10 27.84
CA LEU A 554 -23.89 -8.95 28.83
C LEU A 554 -23.83 -8.31 30.23
N GLN A 555 -22.66 -7.78 30.64
CA GLN A 555 -22.53 -7.07 31.91
C GLN A 555 -23.38 -5.80 31.97
N GLN A 556 -23.37 -5.01 30.92
CA GLN A 556 -24.22 -3.81 30.80
C GLN A 556 -25.72 -4.18 30.88
N LYS A 557 -26.12 -5.23 30.20
CA LYS A 557 -27.50 -5.75 30.24
C LYS A 557 -27.88 -6.17 31.66
N GLU A 558 -27.00 -6.90 32.35
CA GLU A 558 -27.24 -7.35 33.73
C GLU A 558 -27.32 -6.17 34.71
N ILE A 559 -26.51 -5.12 34.54
CA ILE A 559 -26.57 -3.89 35.34
C ILE A 559 -27.90 -3.17 35.08
N LEU A 560 -28.31 -3.01 33.84
CA LEU A 560 -29.59 -2.38 33.47
C LEU A 560 -30.81 -3.15 33.99
N GLU A 561 -30.77 -4.50 33.97
CA GLU A 561 -31.84 -5.33 34.51
C GLU A 561 -31.94 -5.27 36.03
N LYS A 562 -30.80 -5.21 36.76
CA LYS A 562 -30.77 -5.19 38.24
C LYS A 562 -30.97 -3.81 38.85
N LEU A 563 -30.37 -2.77 38.25
CA LEU A 563 -30.35 -1.42 38.79
C LEU A 563 -31.29 -0.46 38.05
N GLY A 564 -31.92 -0.90 36.98
CA GLY A 564 -32.79 -0.09 36.16
C GLY A 564 -32.09 0.84 35.18
N PRO A 565 -32.83 1.46 34.25
CA PRO A 565 -32.27 2.31 33.19
C PRO A 565 -31.72 3.67 33.66
N SER A 566 -32.03 4.08 34.89
CA SER A 566 -31.57 5.37 35.49
C SER A 566 -30.38 5.17 36.43
N ASN A 567 -29.64 4.04 36.34
CA ASN A 567 -28.48 3.80 37.19
C ASN A 567 -27.26 4.67 36.78
N PRO A 568 -26.36 5.02 37.72
CA PRO A 568 -25.21 5.91 37.43
C PRO A 568 -24.06 5.20 36.71
N LEU A 569 -24.08 3.85 36.54
CA LEU A 569 -22.98 3.08 35.95
C LEU A 569 -23.12 2.88 34.46
N VAL A 570 -24.34 2.62 33.94
CA VAL A 570 -24.58 2.30 32.53
C VAL A 570 -25.87 2.91 32.05
N GLY A 571 -25.79 3.86 31.13
CA GLY A 571 -26.95 4.41 30.44
C GLY A 571 -27.35 3.58 29.21
N LEU A 572 -28.63 3.70 28.78
CA LEU A 572 -29.12 3.07 27.54
C LEU A 572 -28.33 3.47 26.30
N GLY A 573 -27.81 4.72 26.27
CA GLY A 573 -26.95 5.22 25.21
C GLY A 573 -25.63 4.46 25.13
N GLN A 574 -24.99 4.19 26.27
CA GLN A 574 -23.74 3.42 26.33
C GLN A 574 -23.94 1.96 25.92
N PHE A 575 -25.06 1.33 26.31
CA PHE A 575 -25.41 -0.02 25.88
C PHE A 575 -25.64 -0.07 24.36
N ARG A 576 -26.39 0.90 23.79
CA ARG A 576 -26.56 1.03 22.35
C ARG A 576 -25.22 1.20 21.63
N ASN A 577 -24.31 2.04 22.16
CA ASN A 577 -22.99 2.24 21.58
C ASN A 577 -22.14 0.97 21.58
N THR A 578 -22.23 0.15 22.62
CA THR A 578 -21.57 -1.17 22.65
C THR A 578 -22.12 -2.12 21.58
N LEU A 579 -23.45 -2.14 21.41
CA LEU A 579 -24.09 -2.94 20.36
C LEU A 579 -23.76 -2.42 18.95
N ALA A 580 -23.71 -1.09 18.77
CA ALA A 580 -23.27 -0.47 17.51
C ALA A 580 -21.82 -0.84 17.17
N LYS A 581 -20.92 -0.79 18.17
CA LYS A 581 -19.52 -1.18 18.01
C LYS A 581 -19.37 -2.67 17.67
N MET A 582 -20.23 -3.54 18.21
CA MET A 582 -20.27 -4.97 17.84
C MET A 582 -20.67 -5.17 16.38
N LEU A 583 -21.67 -4.43 15.90
CA LEU A 583 -22.09 -4.48 14.50
C LEU A 583 -21.00 -3.95 13.55
N GLU A 584 -20.32 -2.87 13.93
CA GLU A 584 -19.19 -2.32 13.17
C GLU A 584 -18.05 -3.35 13.05
N VAL A 585 -17.68 -4.00 14.15
CA VAL A 585 -16.66 -5.07 14.16
C VAL A 585 -17.12 -6.29 13.36
N ALA A 586 -18.40 -6.57 13.31
CA ALA A 586 -19.00 -7.64 12.49
C ALA A 586 -19.11 -7.28 10.99
N GLY A 587 -18.74 -6.03 10.60
CA GLY A 587 -18.70 -5.58 9.21
C GLY A 587 -19.96 -4.85 8.72
N PHE A 588 -20.92 -4.58 9.58
CA PHE A 588 -22.10 -3.78 9.25
C PHE A 588 -21.79 -2.27 9.40
N LYS A 589 -21.90 -1.51 8.32
CA LYS A 589 -21.51 -0.09 8.29
C LYS A 589 -22.51 0.85 9.02
N ASP A 590 -23.76 0.45 9.13
CA ASP A 590 -24.82 1.28 9.72
C ASP A 590 -25.53 0.56 10.88
N ALA A 591 -25.20 0.99 12.09
CA ALA A 591 -25.86 0.51 13.30
C ALA A 591 -27.30 1.05 13.46
N ASN A 592 -27.68 2.14 12.76
CA ASN A 592 -28.99 2.74 12.88
C ASN A 592 -30.10 1.89 12.24
N GLN A 593 -29.73 0.99 11.31
CA GLN A 593 -30.65 -0.02 10.75
C GLN A 593 -31.15 -1.00 11.81
N PHE A 594 -30.34 -1.26 12.84
CA PHE A 594 -30.63 -2.23 13.90
C PHE A 594 -31.09 -1.57 15.19
N PHE A 595 -30.50 -0.42 15.55
CA PHE A 595 -30.76 0.27 16.82
C PHE A 595 -30.97 1.77 16.58
N LYS A 596 -32.11 2.30 16.98
CA LYS A 596 -32.38 3.74 16.88
C LYS A 596 -31.43 4.56 17.75
N PRO A 597 -30.99 5.74 17.28
CA PRO A 597 -30.24 6.66 18.13
C PRO A 597 -31.09 7.13 19.31
N ILE A 598 -30.49 7.15 20.51
CA ILE A 598 -31.15 7.64 21.72
C ILE A 598 -30.79 9.12 21.87
N PRO A 599 -31.76 10.05 21.97
CA PRO A 599 -31.49 11.46 22.24
C PRO A 599 -30.68 11.62 23.55
N ILE A 600 -29.79 12.61 23.60
CA ILE A 600 -28.92 12.89 24.78
C ILE A 600 -29.79 13.21 26.01
N ASP A 601 -30.96 13.83 25.81
CA ASP A 601 -31.90 14.24 26.86
C ASP A 601 -32.99 13.18 27.16
N TYR A 602 -32.80 11.93 26.70
CA TYR A 602 -33.77 10.89 26.96
C TYR A 602 -33.71 10.42 28.41
N GLU A 603 -34.64 10.85 29.22
CA GLU A 603 -34.92 10.28 30.53
C GLU A 603 -35.89 9.12 30.39
N PRO A 604 -35.52 7.91 30.82
CA PRO A 604 -36.44 6.76 30.78
C PRO A 604 -37.61 7.05 31.72
N PRO A 605 -38.86 6.76 31.31
CA PRO A 605 -40.02 6.94 32.15
C PRO A 605 -39.86 6.16 33.46
N PRO A 606 -40.34 6.71 34.60
CA PRO A 606 -40.22 6.03 35.90
C PRO A 606 -40.91 4.67 35.82
N PRO A 607 -40.34 3.64 36.49
CA PRO A 607 -40.84 2.28 36.39
C PRO A 607 -42.29 2.23 36.77
N GLN A 608 -43.19 2.00 35.81
CA GLN A 608 -44.55 1.63 36.07
C GLN A 608 -44.53 0.28 36.73
N GLY A 609 -45.16 0.21 37.90
CA GLY A 609 -45.28 -1.05 38.64
C GLY A 609 -45.72 -2.20 37.71
N PRO A 610 -45.27 -3.43 37.97
CA PRO A 610 -45.44 -4.56 37.03
C PRO A 610 -46.92 -4.72 36.69
N PRO A 611 -47.30 -4.73 35.41
CA PRO A 611 -48.67 -5.13 35.02
C PRO A 611 -48.82 -6.59 35.47
N GLU A 612 -50.00 -6.89 36.00
CA GLU A 612 -50.34 -8.28 36.35
C GLU A 612 -50.14 -9.18 35.10
N PRO A 613 -49.32 -10.20 35.17
CA PRO A 613 -48.98 -11.02 34.01
C PRO A 613 -50.23 -11.72 33.46
N SER A 614 -50.52 -11.44 32.19
CA SER A 614 -51.60 -12.12 31.46
C SER A 614 -51.33 -13.64 31.40
N MET A 615 -52.37 -14.47 31.17
CA MET A 615 -52.18 -15.91 31.05
C MET A 615 -51.25 -16.29 29.88
N GLU A 616 -51.16 -15.47 28.84
CA GLU A 616 -50.25 -15.65 27.71
C GLU A 616 -48.79 -15.39 28.11
N ASP A 617 -48.55 -14.37 28.98
CA ASP A 617 -47.19 -14.08 29.50
C ASP A 617 -46.68 -15.21 30.41
N LYS A 618 -47.56 -15.85 31.17
CA LYS A 618 -47.20 -17.03 31.97
C LYS A 618 -46.83 -18.23 31.12
N MET A 619 -47.51 -18.44 29.98
CA MET A 619 -47.18 -19.50 29.02
C MET A 619 -45.83 -19.20 28.30
N LEU A 620 -45.63 -17.95 27.94
CA LEU A 620 -44.32 -17.51 27.34
C LEU A 620 -43.19 -17.65 28.33
N GLN A 621 -43.37 -17.30 29.61
CA GLN A 621 -42.37 -17.50 30.67
C GLN A 621 -42.01 -18.98 30.87
N VAL A 622 -42.99 -19.87 30.83
CA VAL A 622 -42.76 -21.32 30.93
C VAL A 622 -42.01 -21.84 29.70
N GLN A 623 -42.31 -21.36 28.49
CA GLN A 623 -41.56 -21.71 27.28
C GLN A 623 -40.17 -21.14 27.29
N MET A 624 -39.96 -19.88 27.74
CA MET A 624 -38.64 -19.29 27.87
C MET A 624 -37.81 -20.00 28.94
N ALA A 625 -38.41 -20.40 30.07
CA ALA A 625 -37.70 -21.16 31.09
C ALA A 625 -37.31 -22.57 30.58
N ASP A 626 -38.11 -23.20 29.72
CA ASP A 626 -37.74 -24.47 29.09
C ASP A 626 -36.61 -24.31 28.06
N ILE A 627 -36.63 -23.22 27.26
CA ILE A 627 -35.54 -22.86 26.33
C ILE A 627 -34.26 -22.53 27.11
N GLN A 628 -34.36 -21.76 28.19
CA GLN A 628 -33.19 -21.43 29.04
C GLN A 628 -32.63 -22.67 29.73
N SER A 629 -33.47 -23.57 30.22
CA SER A 629 -33.00 -24.80 30.82
C SER A 629 -32.30 -25.71 29.81
N ARG A 630 -32.81 -25.80 28.57
CA ARG A 630 -32.15 -26.54 27.48
C ARG A 630 -30.81 -25.88 27.07
N ALA A 631 -30.77 -24.55 26.96
CA ALA A 631 -29.56 -23.83 26.68
C ALA A 631 -28.48 -23.95 27.79
N GLN A 632 -28.93 -23.97 29.08
CA GLN A 632 -28.02 -24.25 30.21
C GLN A 632 -27.49 -25.67 30.19
N ILE A 633 -28.35 -26.66 29.87
CA ILE A 633 -27.93 -28.07 29.74
C ILE A 633 -26.95 -28.24 28.57
N GLU A 634 -27.17 -27.54 27.48
CA GLU A 634 -26.25 -27.55 26.31
C GLU A 634 -24.90 -26.86 26.62
N MET A 635 -24.94 -25.73 27.32
CA MET A 635 -23.70 -25.06 27.81
C MET A 635 -22.95 -25.93 28.83
N GLN A 636 -23.67 -26.61 29.75
CA GLN A 636 -23.02 -27.57 30.68
C GLN A 636 -22.40 -28.76 29.92
N LYS A 637 -23.06 -29.25 28.89
CA LYS A 637 -22.49 -30.31 28.03
C LYS A 637 -21.27 -29.83 27.27
N LEU A 638 -21.29 -28.60 26.75
CA LEU A 638 -20.14 -27.97 26.11
C LEU A 638 -18.97 -27.75 27.09
N GLN A 639 -19.26 -27.27 28.30
CA GLN A 639 -18.23 -27.13 29.36
C GLN A 639 -17.67 -28.49 29.80
N LEU A 640 -18.51 -29.51 29.91
CA LEU A 640 -18.07 -30.86 30.25
C LEU A 640 -17.22 -31.48 29.13
N SER A 641 -17.58 -31.23 27.86
CA SER A 641 -16.78 -31.66 26.71
C SER A 641 -15.42 -30.91 26.64
N ALA A 642 -15.42 -29.62 26.91
CA ALA A 642 -14.18 -28.81 26.97
C ALA A 642 -13.26 -29.27 28.12
N MET A 643 -13.83 -29.55 29.33
CA MET A 643 -13.05 -30.11 30.43
C MET A 643 -12.50 -31.51 30.12
N LYS A 644 -13.29 -32.36 29.43
CA LYS A 644 -12.80 -33.67 28.98
C LYS A 644 -11.69 -33.54 27.94
N GLN A 645 -11.78 -32.57 27.06
CA GLN A 645 -10.77 -32.31 26.06
C GLN A 645 -9.48 -31.79 26.73
N GLN A 646 -9.61 -30.87 27.68
CA GLN A 646 -8.48 -30.37 28.46
C GLN A 646 -7.78 -31.46 29.26
N GLN A 647 -8.54 -32.39 29.87
CA GLN A 647 -7.96 -33.57 30.55
C GLN A 647 -7.29 -34.57 29.57
N LEU A 648 -7.79 -34.69 28.34
CA LEU A 648 -7.14 -35.50 27.32
C LEU A 648 -5.83 -34.84 26.85
N ASP A 649 -5.83 -33.54 26.64
CA ASP A 649 -4.64 -32.76 26.24
C ASP A 649 -3.57 -32.77 27.35
N GLU A 650 -3.96 -32.69 28.65
CA GLU A 650 -3.04 -32.82 29.77
C GLU A 650 -2.43 -34.25 29.86
N ARG A 651 -3.23 -35.29 29.59
CA ARG A 651 -2.72 -36.67 29.55
C ARG A 651 -1.81 -36.92 28.37
N GLU A 652 -2.09 -36.32 27.23
CA GLU A 652 -1.28 -36.43 26.02
C GLU A 652 0.04 -35.66 26.15
N SER A 653 0.01 -34.47 26.73
CA SER A 653 1.22 -33.71 27.06
C SER A 653 2.08 -34.39 28.13
N ALA A 654 1.47 -35.00 29.14
CA ALA A 654 2.19 -35.82 30.12
C ALA A 654 2.82 -37.08 29.51
N ARG A 655 2.15 -37.68 28.50
CA ARG A 655 2.69 -38.83 27.76
C ARG A 655 3.88 -38.45 26.88
N ILE A 656 3.75 -37.29 26.18
CA ILE A 656 4.86 -36.76 25.35
C ILE A 656 6.06 -36.38 26.21
N ALA A 657 5.83 -35.78 27.38
CA ALA A 657 6.90 -35.45 28.34
C ALA A 657 7.56 -36.73 28.89
N GLY A 658 6.76 -37.79 29.15
CA GLY A 658 7.28 -39.10 29.54
C GLY A 658 8.11 -39.77 28.43
N ASP A 659 7.66 -39.74 27.19
CA ASP A 659 8.40 -40.29 26.04
C ASP A 659 9.69 -39.51 25.76
N LEU A 660 9.70 -38.19 25.94
CA LEU A 660 10.89 -37.36 25.84
C LEU A 660 11.90 -37.71 26.94
N ALA A 661 11.47 -37.81 28.19
CA ALA A 661 12.33 -38.20 29.29
C ALA A 661 12.93 -39.61 29.11
N ILE A 662 12.17 -40.57 28.55
CA ILE A 662 12.66 -41.88 28.23
C ILE A 662 13.69 -41.82 27.13
N ARG A 663 13.51 -41.00 26.10
CA ARG A 663 14.50 -40.82 25.02
C ARG A 663 15.78 -40.14 25.50
N GLU A 664 15.67 -39.12 26.38
CA GLU A 664 16.83 -38.50 27.01
C GLU A 664 17.60 -39.49 27.87
N PHE A 665 16.90 -40.28 28.68
CA PHE A 665 17.54 -41.34 29.46
C PHE A 665 18.24 -42.38 28.61
N GLN A 666 17.61 -42.81 27.52
CA GLN A 666 18.22 -43.76 26.57
C GLN A 666 19.42 -43.16 25.81
N ALA A 667 19.37 -41.84 25.56
CA ALA A 667 20.51 -41.13 24.91
C ALA A 667 21.69 -40.98 25.89
N GLU A 668 21.41 -40.70 27.15
CA GLU A 668 22.44 -40.63 28.22
C GLU A 668 23.09 -42.02 28.48
N GLU A 669 22.28 -43.08 28.54
CA GLU A 669 22.75 -44.43 28.74
C GLU A 669 23.63 -44.87 27.55
N LYS A 670 23.24 -44.52 26.30
CA LYS A 670 24.03 -44.79 25.11
C LYS A 670 25.31 -43.98 25.10
N PHE A 671 25.30 -42.74 25.52
CA PHE A 671 26.48 -41.90 25.63
C PHE A 671 27.47 -42.44 26.70
N GLN A 672 26.98 -42.89 27.87
CA GLN A 672 27.81 -43.52 28.89
C GLN A 672 28.43 -44.80 28.38
N ASN A 673 27.68 -45.69 27.70
CA ASN A 673 28.16 -46.91 27.11
C ASN A 673 29.22 -46.66 26.00
N ASP A 674 29.03 -45.63 25.19
CA ASP A 674 30.02 -45.25 24.16
C ASP A 674 31.30 -44.68 24.76
N VAL A 675 31.22 -43.90 25.87
CA VAL A 675 32.37 -43.40 26.63
C VAL A 675 33.11 -44.55 27.33
N GLU A 676 32.43 -45.50 27.95
CA GLU A 676 33.05 -46.67 28.54
C GLU A 676 33.78 -47.53 27.46
N LEU A 677 33.17 -47.67 26.26
CA LEU A 677 33.77 -48.43 25.19
C LEU A 677 35.00 -47.72 24.61
N GLU A 678 35.05 -46.40 24.59
CA GLU A 678 36.21 -45.59 24.19
C GLU A 678 37.35 -45.68 25.27
N VAL A 679 36.98 -45.62 26.55
CA VAL A 679 37.93 -45.79 27.66
C VAL A 679 38.55 -47.19 27.67
N VAL A 680 37.76 -48.24 27.41
CA VAL A 680 38.24 -49.60 27.28
C VAL A 680 39.15 -49.75 26.04
N LYS A 681 38.83 -49.11 24.91
CA LYS A 681 39.68 -49.07 23.72
C LYS A 681 40.99 -48.30 23.96
N ALA A 682 40.95 -47.20 24.71
CA ALA A 682 42.15 -46.45 25.11
C ALA A 682 43.08 -47.26 25.99
N ASN A 683 42.52 -47.94 27.01
CA ASN A 683 43.28 -48.79 27.93
C ASN A 683 43.87 -50.05 27.25
N LEU A 684 43.27 -50.50 26.14
CA LEU A 684 43.81 -51.57 25.32
C LEU A 684 44.92 -51.10 24.37
N ARG A 685 45.03 -49.81 24.09
CA ARG A 685 46.10 -49.22 23.25
C ARG A 685 47.36 -48.88 24.02
N ASP A 686 47.23 -48.57 25.34
CA ASP A 686 48.39 -48.29 26.20
C ASP A 686 48.99 -49.50 26.86
N GLY A 687 48.50 -50.72 26.55
CA GLY A 687 48.96 -51.98 27.08
C GLY A 687 49.63 -52.95 26.05
N LEU A 688 49.99 -52.37 24.87
CA LEU A 688 50.82 -53.11 23.87
C LEU A 688 52.14 -52.39 23.60
#